data_ff21e87975de14e3d07bf3f81a78113d
#
_entry.id   ff21e87975de14e3d07bf3f81a78113d
#
_cell.length_a   1.000
_cell.length_b   1.000
_cell.length_c   1.000
_cell.angle_alpha   90.00
_cell.angle_beta   90.00
_cell.angle_gamma   90.00
#
_symmetry.space_group_name_H-M   'P 1'
#
loop_
_entity.id
_entity.type
_entity.pdbx_description
1 polymer ?
#
loop_
_entity_poly.entity_id
_entity_poly.type
_entity_poly.pdbx_seq_one_letter_code
_entity_poly.pdbx_strand_id
1 'polypeptide(L)'
;MLRLSAAQSAALLVLLAGVCATPASGAAQDWDDARTMSLVERATDLRAAQLADTALVDYTARAHGYVTFLAQMGEGFTEPPKVVKADELELEVYWHAPDMSKQRIIGRRDTLLAPSDIQYHRDHLGIVQNNFPNVIRLGEGDEVRDVPHPLSRQGLDDYQFAIRDSLAMRLPSGTLQVYQVAVRPKDIAQPRIVGALYIDRATAQVVRMAFNFTRPSYLDEQLEDISVVLENALVQGRFWLPRRQEIEIRRTGTWLDFPVRGIIRGRWEICCYSVNSGLQRAIFAGPEIVQAPRSVLARYSWRGRILDSLPPDVRAASEADVQRVKEEARQLVQAQALQRASGAALSARRLSDFARVNRVEGLALGAGAQLRFGAGMSASIVGRWGFDDHEPKGRASFEVRRATGPSLTLFASRDYQELGDIAESSMLVNSFAAQELGTDRTDLYDVRAAGASLELGRWHGLLWRIEGSHQEQDRLRVHATPWSGSYESTVPAWSITEERIALGIERPLSMAFWGTELRMRSELRWGWFDARDTSFTTNRQYYGRAFVDAELQRPIGDDRLVLRTTLGAVNGTPDVPAQDHVFLGGPITGPGYDFHRFAGTFGASQRIEWRTRVPFIPISLGPYGRAPGSATIAPYFHTVYLSGSAPFAERAHGWYPSVGVGAYLLFDLVRFDVARGLRDGRWSFSVDLTRELWGIL
;
A
#
# COMPACT_ATOMS: atom_id res chain seq x y z
N MET A 1 42.12 16.38 -1.33
CA MET A 1 41.44 17.70 -1.31
C MET A 1 41.11 18.11 -2.73
N LEU A 2 39.96 17.70 -3.25
CA LEU A 2 39.53 18.10 -4.61
C LEU A 2 38.74 19.40 -4.49
N ARG A 3 39.26 20.44 -5.11
CA ARG A 3 38.55 21.71 -5.29
C ARG A 3 37.52 21.52 -6.42
N LEU A 4 36.27 21.41 -6.07
CA LEU A 4 35.18 21.56 -7.02
C LEU A 4 35.29 22.94 -7.68
N SER A 5 35.20 23.01 -8.99
CA SER A 5 35.21 24.33 -9.69
C SER A 5 33.98 25.12 -9.29
N ALA A 6 34.11 26.44 -9.21
CA ALA A 6 33.00 27.35 -8.83
C ALA A 6 31.73 27.15 -9.67
N ALA A 7 31.89 26.69 -10.91
CA ALA A 7 30.75 26.36 -11.80
C ALA A 7 29.97 25.10 -11.38
N GLN A 8 30.65 24.10 -10.81
CA GLN A 8 30.00 22.87 -10.34
C GLN A 8 29.29 23.08 -9.01
N SER A 9 29.84 23.91 -8.12
CA SER A 9 29.19 24.35 -6.89
C SER A 9 27.95 25.23 -7.15
N ALA A 10 28.01 26.09 -8.20
CA ALA A 10 26.90 26.93 -8.62
C ALA A 10 25.74 26.08 -9.22
N ALA A 11 26.03 25.04 -9.99
CA ALA A 11 25.03 24.15 -10.57
C ALA A 11 24.29 23.34 -9.49
N LEU A 12 24.99 22.90 -8.43
CA LEU A 12 24.37 22.19 -7.31
C LEU A 12 23.50 23.10 -6.44
N LEU A 13 23.93 24.38 -6.27
CA LEU A 13 23.15 25.40 -5.54
C LEU A 13 21.90 25.84 -6.32
N VAL A 14 21.98 25.93 -7.65
CA VAL A 14 20.82 26.25 -8.51
C VAL A 14 19.80 25.12 -8.53
N LEU A 15 20.24 23.87 -8.49
CA LEU A 15 19.33 22.70 -8.33
C LEU A 15 18.65 22.66 -6.95
N LEU A 16 19.36 23.03 -5.90
CA LEU A 16 18.80 23.15 -4.53
C LEU A 16 17.88 24.37 -4.39
N ALA A 17 18.17 25.49 -5.05
CA ALA A 17 17.33 26.68 -5.02
C ALA A 17 16.04 26.52 -5.85
N GLY A 18 16.05 25.72 -6.93
CA GLY A 18 14.88 25.43 -7.75
C GLY A 18 13.79 24.63 -7.02
N VAL A 19 14.13 23.91 -5.95
CA VAL A 19 13.16 23.15 -5.12
C VAL A 19 12.43 24.04 -4.11
N CYS A 20 12.93 25.26 -3.86
CA CYS A 20 12.30 26.24 -2.99
C CYS A 20 11.34 27.20 -3.71
N ALA A 21 11.03 26.97 -5.00
CA ALA A 21 10.00 27.73 -5.69
C ALA A 21 8.68 27.55 -4.96
N THR A 22 8.22 28.57 -4.27
CA THR A 22 6.92 28.66 -3.63
C THR A 22 5.85 28.31 -4.66
N PRO A 23 4.89 27.44 -4.33
CA PRO A 23 3.74 27.27 -5.19
C PRO A 23 3.09 28.64 -5.37
N ALA A 24 2.76 28.97 -6.63
CA ALA A 24 1.98 30.16 -6.94
C ALA A 24 0.79 30.21 -6.00
N SER A 25 0.63 31.30 -5.28
CA SER A 25 -0.50 31.57 -4.41
C SER A 25 -1.78 31.41 -5.24
N GLY A 26 -2.45 30.27 -5.11
CA GLY A 26 -3.84 30.14 -5.49
C GLY A 26 -4.60 31.28 -4.82
N ALA A 27 -5.49 31.94 -5.53
CA ALA A 27 -6.30 33.05 -5.03
C ALA A 27 -6.77 32.68 -3.60
N ALA A 28 -6.49 33.57 -2.65
CA ALA A 28 -6.89 33.40 -1.26
C ALA A 28 -8.40 33.16 -1.25
N GLN A 29 -8.82 31.98 -0.82
CA GLN A 29 -10.19 31.55 -0.86
C GLN A 29 -10.89 32.17 0.34
N ASP A 30 -11.90 33.00 0.09
CA ASP A 30 -12.68 33.63 1.14
C ASP A 30 -13.49 32.56 1.89
N TRP A 31 -13.09 32.31 3.12
CA TRP A 31 -13.86 31.51 4.07
C TRP A 31 -14.86 32.38 4.76
N ASP A 32 -16.04 31.83 5.03
CA ASP A 32 -17.14 32.50 5.72
C ASP A 32 -17.66 33.75 4.99
N ASP A 33 -17.58 33.76 3.64
CA ASP A 33 -18.19 34.82 2.84
C ASP A 33 -19.71 34.87 3.04
N ALA A 34 -20.30 36.08 2.87
CA ALA A 34 -21.71 36.31 3.15
C ALA A 34 -22.67 35.38 2.40
N ARG A 35 -22.35 34.99 1.15
CA ARG A 35 -23.15 34.06 0.36
C ARG A 35 -23.09 32.66 0.91
N THR A 36 -21.89 32.18 1.26
CA THR A 36 -21.68 30.87 1.88
C THR A 36 -22.39 30.80 3.22
N MET A 37 -22.23 31.80 4.08
CA MET A 37 -22.87 31.83 5.40
C MET A 37 -24.38 31.87 5.32
N SER A 38 -24.98 32.66 4.41
CA SER A 38 -26.42 32.66 4.20
C SER A 38 -26.97 31.30 3.74
N LEU A 39 -26.21 30.53 2.95
CA LEU A 39 -26.60 29.16 2.56
C LEU A 39 -26.50 28.21 3.75
N VAL A 40 -25.42 28.29 4.51
CA VAL A 40 -25.15 27.44 5.68
C VAL A 40 -26.15 27.67 6.80
N GLU A 41 -26.52 28.93 7.07
CA GLU A 41 -27.57 29.29 8.04
C GLU A 41 -28.90 28.70 7.64
N ARG A 42 -29.34 28.88 6.37
CA ARG A 42 -30.60 28.28 5.87
C ARG A 42 -30.57 26.73 5.98
N ALA A 43 -29.43 26.10 5.67
CA ALA A 43 -29.29 24.65 5.79
C ALA A 43 -29.35 24.20 7.26
N THR A 44 -28.79 24.99 8.19
CA THR A 44 -28.85 24.74 9.62
C THR A 44 -30.29 24.85 10.16
N ASP A 45 -31.01 25.89 9.76
CA ASP A 45 -32.41 26.08 10.17
C ASP A 45 -33.34 24.99 9.59
N LEU A 46 -33.17 24.65 8.32
CA LEU A 46 -33.91 23.55 7.68
C LEU A 46 -33.65 22.21 8.39
N ARG A 47 -32.37 21.93 8.70
CA ARG A 47 -31.99 20.72 9.41
C ARG A 47 -32.58 20.69 10.83
N ALA A 48 -32.57 21.80 11.55
CA ALA A 48 -33.17 21.91 12.87
C ALA A 48 -34.69 21.65 12.80
N ALA A 49 -35.38 22.19 11.78
CA ALA A 49 -36.78 21.94 11.54
C ALA A 49 -37.07 20.47 11.23
N GLN A 50 -36.23 19.81 10.43
CA GLN A 50 -36.38 18.38 10.13
C GLN A 50 -36.16 17.49 11.36
N LEU A 51 -35.21 17.81 12.23
CA LEU A 51 -35.02 17.08 13.48
C LEU A 51 -36.19 17.25 14.47
N ALA A 52 -36.91 18.36 14.37
CA ALA A 52 -38.09 18.65 15.19
C ALA A 52 -39.40 18.14 14.54
N ASP A 53 -39.35 17.63 13.31
CA ASP A 53 -40.55 17.17 12.59
C ASP A 53 -41.13 15.91 13.21
N THR A 54 -42.31 16.01 13.83
CA THR A 54 -43.02 14.90 14.44
C THR A 54 -43.80 14.03 13.44
N ALA A 55 -43.87 14.41 12.17
CA ALA A 55 -44.59 13.66 11.16
C ALA A 55 -43.86 12.35 10.76
N LEU A 56 -42.56 12.24 10.98
CA LEU A 56 -41.83 10.99 10.87
C LEU A 56 -41.85 10.27 12.23
N VAL A 57 -42.73 9.31 12.41
CA VAL A 57 -42.91 8.56 13.65
C VAL A 57 -42.03 7.31 13.65
N ASP A 58 -42.08 6.54 12.57
CA ASP A 58 -41.27 5.32 12.40
C ASP A 58 -41.00 5.03 10.92
N TYR A 59 -40.01 4.18 10.67
CA TYR A 59 -39.85 3.56 9.37
C TYR A 59 -39.21 2.19 9.45
N THR A 60 -39.43 1.38 8.41
CA THR A 60 -38.63 0.21 8.09
C THR A 60 -37.93 0.43 6.77
N ALA A 61 -36.74 -0.18 6.63
CA ALA A 61 -35.98 -0.17 5.39
C ALA A 61 -35.22 -1.48 5.21
N ARG A 62 -34.68 -1.70 4.03
CA ARG A 62 -33.69 -2.75 3.78
C ARG A 62 -32.35 -2.14 3.46
N ALA A 63 -31.30 -2.77 3.93
CA ALA A 63 -29.93 -2.37 3.64
C ALA A 63 -29.12 -3.56 3.17
N HIS A 64 -28.50 -3.42 2.01
CA HIS A 64 -27.54 -4.37 1.46
C HIS A 64 -26.15 -3.76 1.53
N GLY A 65 -25.19 -4.51 2.01
CA GLY A 65 -23.85 -3.94 2.20
C GLY A 65 -22.72 -4.95 2.19
N TYR A 66 -21.54 -4.38 2.05
CA TYR A 66 -20.27 -5.09 2.08
C TYR A 66 -19.37 -4.50 3.16
N VAL A 67 -18.71 -5.39 3.91
CA VAL A 67 -17.61 -5.02 4.80
C VAL A 67 -16.36 -5.71 4.28
N THR A 68 -15.42 -4.93 3.80
CA THR A 68 -14.16 -5.44 3.26
C THR A 68 -13.02 -5.08 4.18
N PHE A 69 -12.17 -6.07 4.42
CA PHE A 69 -10.92 -5.93 5.17
C PHE A 69 -9.77 -5.97 4.17
N LEU A 70 -9.00 -4.91 4.14
CA LEU A 70 -7.85 -4.79 3.26
C LEU A 70 -6.60 -4.57 4.11
N ALA A 71 -5.47 -5.10 3.63
CA ALA A 71 -4.17 -4.89 4.23
C ALA A 71 -3.24 -4.20 3.23
N GLN A 72 -2.44 -3.28 3.73
CA GLN A 72 -1.29 -2.69 3.03
C GLN A 72 -0.05 -2.90 3.88
N MET A 73 1.05 -3.23 3.23
CA MET A 73 2.33 -3.44 3.89
C MET A 73 3.41 -2.65 3.17
N GLY A 74 4.42 -2.21 3.91
CA GLY A 74 5.59 -1.56 3.36
C GLY A 74 5.70 -0.07 3.63
N GLU A 75 6.91 0.45 3.49
CA GLU A 75 7.19 1.88 3.65
C GLU A 75 6.36 2.72 2.67
N GLY A 76 5.74 3.77 3.17
CA GLY A 76 4.93 4.70 2.39
C GLY A 76 3.63 4.12 1.83
N PHE A 77 3.30 2.85 2.10
CA PHE A 77 2.10 2.15 1.61
C PHE A 77 1.88 2.34 0.10
N THR A 78 2.93 2.12 -0.66
CA THR A 78 2.95 2.36 -2.12
C THR A 78 2.15 1.33 -2.91
N GLU A 79 2.05 0.09 -2.39
CA GLU A 79 1.23 -0.95 -2.96
C GLU A 79 -0.27 -0.68 -2.72
N PRO A 80 -1.16 -1.00 -3.67
CA PRO A 80 -2.59 -0.90 -3.43
C PRO A 80 -3.02 -1.87 -2.31
N PRO A 81 -4.03 -1.51 -1.50
CA PRO A 81 -4.52 -2.38 -0.45
C PRO A 81 -5.11 -3.66 -1.05
N LYS A 82 -4.78 -4.81 -0.45
CA LYS A 82 -5.27 -6.13 -0.85
C LYS A 82 -6.42 -6.54 0.02
N VAL A 83 -7.49 -7.06 -0.57
CA VAL A 83 -8.62 -7.61 0.17
C VAL A 83 -8.18 -8.89 0.87
N VAL A 84 -8.30 -8.91 2.18
CA VAL A 84 -7.97 -10.06 3.05
C VAL A 84 -9.22 -10.86 3.37
N LYS A 85 -10.33 -10.16 3.59
CA LYS A 85 -11.64 -10.74 3.91
C LYS A 85 -12.72 -9.83 3.35
N ALA A 86 -13.84 -10.42 2.93
CA ALA A 86 -15.04 -9.67 2.59
C ALA A 86 -16.28 -10.35 3.17
N ASP A 87 -17.11 -9.57 3.83
CA ASP A 87 -18.43 -9.95 4.33
C ASP A 87 -19.50 -9.25 3.50
N GLU A 88 -20.54 -9.98 3.09
CA GLU A 88 -21.73 -9.42 2.45
C GLU A 88 -22.93 -9.66 3.37
N LEU A 89 -23.68 -8.59 3.60
CA LEU A 89 -24.75 -8.55 4.59
C LEU A 89 -26.02 -8.00 4.00
N GLU A 90 -27.15 -8.57 4.42
CA GLU A 90 -28.48 -8.01 4.19
C GLU A 90 -29.16 -7.78 5.52
N LEU A 91 -29.69 -6.56 5.71
CA LEU A 91 -30.32 -6.13 6.96
C LEU A 91 -31.73 -5.60 6.74
N GLU A 92 -32.55 -5.83 7.75
CA GLU A 92 -33.76 -5.06 7.99
C GLU A 92 -33.44 -3.96 9.01
N VAL A 93 -33.77 -2.75 8.67
CA VAL A 93 -33.57 -1.55 9.49
C VAL A 93 -34.92 -1.10 10.02
N TYR A 94 -35.01 -0.86 11.31
CA TYR A 94 -36.17 -0.33 12.00
C TYR A 94 -35.77 0.92 12.76
N TRP A 95 -36.53 1.97 12.62
CA TRP A 95 -36.32 3.21 13.37
C TRP A 95 -37.65 3.74 13.89
N HIS A 96 -37.63 4.30 15.09
CA HIS A 96 -38.77 4.96 15.69
C HIS A 96 -38.31 6.21 16.45
N ALA A 97 -39.02 7.33 16.24
CA ALA A 97 -38.72 8.60 16.89
C ALA A 97 -38.73 8.50 18.42
N PRO A 98 -37.86 9.25 19.13
CA PRO A 98 -36.89 10.19 18.56
C PRO A 98 -35.60 9.54 18.08
N ASP A 99 -35.17 8.39 18.65
CA ASP A 99 -33.81 7.85 18.55
C ASP A 99 -33.72 6.30 18.68
N MET A 100 -34.87 5.63 18.75
CA MET A 100 -34.86 4.14 18.84
C MET A 100 -34.52 3.54 17.49
N SER A 101 -33.54 2.65 17.49
CA SER A 101 -33.11 1.92 16.31
C SER A 101 -32.91 0.43 16.54
N LYS A 102 -33.10 -0.36 15.49
CA LYS A 102 -32.86 -1.80 15.46
C LYS A 102 -32.43 -2.22 14.08
N GLN A 103 -31.38 -3.00 14.01
CA GLN A 103 -30.88 -3.59 12.78
C GLN A 103 -30.87 -5.11 12.93
N ARG A 104 -31.51 -5.80 11.99
CA ARG A 104 -31.61 -7.26 12.02
C ARG A 104 -30.93 -7.84 10.80
N ILE A 105 -29.83 -8.55 11.00
CA ILE A 105 -29.10 -9.25 9.92
C ILE A 105 -29.94 -10.46 9.50
N ILE A 106 -30.47 -10.45 8.27
CA ILE A 106 -31.30 -11.52 7.69
C ILE A 106 -30.57 -12.36 6.67
N GLY A 107 -29.47 -11.86 6.12
CA GLY A 107 -28.55 -12.57 5.25
C GLY A 107 -27.10 -12.25 5.58
N ARG A 108 -26.26 -13.26 5.55
CA ARG A 108 -24.82 -13.11 5.74
C ARG A 108 -24.06 -14.18 4.99
N ARG A 109 -23.05 -13.78 4.26
CA ARG A 109 -22.00 -14.64 3.74
C ARG A 109 -20.65 -13.94 3.84
N ASP A 110 -19.58 -14.69 3.90
CA ASP A 110 -18.22 -14.16 3.97
C ASP A 110 -17.27 -14.96 3.06
N THR A 111 -16.15 -14.35 2.74
CA THR A 111 -15.03 -15.00 2.07
C THR A 111 -13.73 -14.57 2.72
N LEU A 112 -12.87 -15.52 3.01
CA LEU A 112 -11.53 -15.31 3.52
C LEU A 112 -10.53 -15.51 2.39
N LEU A 113 -9.73 -14.49 2.10
CA LEU A 113 -8.77 -14.48 0.99
C LEU A 113 -7.32 -14.56 1.45
N ALA A 114 -7.06 -14.29 2.74
CA ALA A 114 -5.76 -14.47 3.37
C ALA A 114 -5.96 -14.94 4.83
N PRO A 115 -5.01 -15.69 5.41
CA PRO A 115 -5.10 -16.10 6.79
C PRO A 115 -5.09 -14.88 7.70
N SER A 116 -6.14 -14.71 8.46
CA SER A 116 -6.27 -13.58 9.39
C SER A 116 -7.19 -13.94 10.54
N ASP A 117 -6.83 -13.49 11.73
CA ASP A 117 -7.69 -13.52 12.92
C ASP A 117 -8.36 -12.14 13.10
N ILE A 118 -8.97 -11.65 12.02
CA ILE A 118 -9.67 -10.37 12.08
C ILE A 118 -11.00 -10.59 12.79
N GLN A 119 -11.03 -10.23 14.06
CA GLN A 119 -12.24 -10.06 14.84
C GLN A 119 -12.55 -8.57 14.88
N TYR A 120 -13.71 -8.19 14.38
CA TYR A 120 -14.17 -6.82 14.53
C TYR A 120 -15.55 -6.80 15.16
N HIS A 121 -15.81 -5.78 15.95
CA HIS A 121 -17.12 -5.54 16.52
C HIS A 121 -18.01 -4.94 15.42
N ARG A 122 -19.07 -5.66 15.06
CA ARG A 122 -20.02 -5.26 13.99
C ARG A 122 -20.75 -3.98 14.33
N ASP A 123 -20.81 -3.67 15.60
CA ASP A 123 -21.51 -2.52 16.17
C ASP A 123 -20.86 -1.19 15.75
N HIS A 124 -19.58 -1.19 15.39
CA HIS A 124 -18.85 -0.02 14.91
C HIS A 124 -19.15 0.37 13.45
N LEU A 125 -19.80 -0.53 12.71
CA LEU A 125 -20.16 -0.29 11.30
C LEU A 125 -21.68 -0.13 11.12
N GLY A 126 -22.37 0.21 12.21
CA GLY A 126 -23.82 0.41 12.22
C GLY A 126 -24.27 1.42 11.17
N ILE A 127 -25.46 1.19 10.59
CA ILE A 127 -26.04 2.09 9.62
C ILE A 127 -26.48 3.36 10.34
N VAL A 128 -26.00 4.52 9.89
CA VAL A 128 -26.51 5.81 10.35
C VAL A 128 -27.94 5.96 9.87
N GLN A 129 -28.87 6.03 10.79
CA GLN A 129 -30.31 5.94 10.50
C GLN A 129 -30.94 7.26 10.13
N ASN A 130 -30.35 8.36 10.58
CA ASN A 130 -30.75 9.72 10.21
C ASN A 130 -29.49 10.58 10.03
N ASN A 131 -29.64 11.77 9.43
CA ASN A 131 -28.65 12.83 9.54
C ASN A 131 -28.28 12.95 11.02
N PHE A 132 -27.02 12.82 11.37
CA PHE A 132 -26.56 12.89 12.75
C PHE A 132 -27.30 13.98 13.54
N PRO A 133 -27.58 13.77 14.82
CA PRO A 133 -28.10 14.83 15.68
C PRO A 133 -27.09 16.00 15.80
N ASN A 134 -27.26 16.90 16.73
CA ASN A 134 -26.32 18.04 16.89
C ASN A 134 -24.89 17.62 17.21
N VAL A 135 -24.70 16.36 17.51
CA VAL A 135 -23.40 15.73 17.78
C VAL A 135 -23.23 14.53 16.86
N ILE A 136 -22.08 14.44 16.21
CA ILE A 136 -21.66 13.28 15.45
C ILE A 136 -21.01 12.29 16.41
N ARG A 137 -21.60 11.09 16.51
CA ARG A 137 -21.06 9.98 17.30
C ARG A 137 -20.88 8.78 16.37
N LEU A 138 -19.72 8.13 16.44
CA LEU A 138 -19.45 6.86 15.77
C LEU A 138 -19.16 5.79 16.82
N GLY A 139 -19.75 4.60 16.64
CA GLY A 139 -19.62 3.50 17.58
C GLY A 139 -20.23 3.82 18.95
N GLU A 140 -19.74 3.15 19.99
CA GLU A 140 -20.19 3.35 21.39
C GLU A 140 -19.43 4.50 22.09
N GLY A 141 -18.57 5.25 21.37
CA GLY A 141 -17.78 6.35 21.93
C GLY A 141 -16.42 5.93 22.48
N ASP A 142 -15.99 4.72 22.19
CA ASP A 142 -14.72 4.14 22.63
C ASP A 142 -13.56 4.40 21.62
N GLU A 143 -13.87 4.63 20.36
CA GLU A 143 -12.87 4.89 19.31
C GLU A 143 -12.77 6.38 18.93
N VAL A 144 -13.90 7.08 18.87
CA VAL A 144 -14.00 8.48 18.44
C VAL A 144 -14.79 9.29 19.45
N ARG A 145 -14.26 10.44 19.83
CA ARG A 145 -14.95 11.42 20.69
C ARG A 145 -16.15 12.01 19.96
N ASP A 146 -17.16 12.37 20.72
CA ASP A 146 -18.30 13.14 20.25
C ASP A 146 -17.85 14.48 19.63
N VAL A 147 -18.33 14.78 18.44
CA VAL A 147 -17.92 15.94 17.64
C VAL A 147 -19.15 16.78 17.27
N PRO A 148 -19.15 18.11 17.44
CA PRO A 148 -20.25 18.97 17.04
C PRO A 148 -20.53 18.83 15.53
N HIS A 149 -21.80 18.69 15.18
CA HIS A 149 -22.21 18.69 13.77
C HIS A 149 -22.02 20.09 13.15
N PRO A 150 -21.39 20.23 11.96
CA PRO A 150 -21.09 21.55 11.39
C PRO A 150 -22.36 22.42 11.17
N LEU A 151 -23.48 21.80 10.85
CA LEU A 151 -24.79 22.49 10.73
C LEU A 151 -25.59 22.39 12.04
N SER A 152 -24.96 22.53 13.18
CA SER A 152 -25.59 22.83 14.46
C SER A 152 -25.29 24.28 14.85
N ARG A 153 -26.01 24.85 15.82
CA ARG A 153 -25.72 26.21 16.31
C ARG A 153 -24.29 26.32 16.83
N GLN A 154 -23.84 25.34 17.59
CA GLN A 154 -22.46 25.25 18.05
C GLN A 154 -21.48 25.08 16.86
N GLY A 155 -21.89 24.33 15.82
CA GLY A 155 -21.06 24.12 14.63
C GLY A 155 -20.78 25.41 13.86
N LEU A 156 -21.71 26.34 13.81
CA LEU A 156 -21.46 27.65 13.17
C LEU A 156 -20.36 28.44 13.88
N ASP A 157 -20.21 28.27 15.21
CA ASP A 157 -19.15 28.89 15.97
C ASP A 157 -17.81 28.16 15.81
N ASP A 158 -17.83 26.85 15.61
CA ASP A 158 -16.65 25.97 15.64
C ASP A 158 -15.99 25.77 14.27
N TYR A 159 -16.74 25.96 13.16
CA TYR A 159 -16.28 25.67 11.81
C TYR A 159 -16.26 26.91 10.91
N GLN A 160 -15.47 26.80 9.84
CA GLN A 160 -15.47 27.71 8.71
C GLN A 160 -15.99 27.00 7.48
N PHE A 161 -16.63 27.78 6.59
CA PHE A 161 -17.31 27.28 5.41
C PHE A 161 -16.87 28.03 4.14
N ALA A 162 -16.76 27.32 3.00
CA ALA A 162 -16.50 27.94 1.72
C ALA A 162 -17.15 27.16 0.58
N ILE A 163 -17.90 27.81 -0.28
CA ILE A 163 -18.40 27.20 -1.51
C ILE A 163 -17.21 26.98 -2.45
N ARG A 164 -16.97 25.72 -2.83
CA ARG A 164 -15.87 25.31 -3.70
C ARG A 164 -16.31 25.11 -5.14
N ASP A 165 -17.44 24.50 -5.32
CA ASP A 165 -17.94 24.10 -6.63
C ASP A 165 -19.46 24.08 -6.67
N SER A 166 -20.01 23.98 -7.88
CA SER A 166 -21.43 23.79 -8.15
C SER A 166 -21.57 22.65 -9.16
N LEU A 167 -22.22 21.57 -8.76
CA LEU A 167 -22.32 20.36 -9.56
C LEU A 167 -23.73 19.80 -9.60
N ALA A 168 -24.01 18.97 -10.61
CA ALA A 168 -25.24 18.24 -10.75
C ALA A 168 -25.12 16.84 -10.16
N MET A 169 -25.97 16.51 -9.18
CA MET A 169 -26.03 15.18 -8.58
C MET A 169 -27.27 14.43 -9.07
N ARG A 170 -27.07 13.19 -9.54
CA ARG A 170 -28.17 12.29 -9.91
C ARG A 170 -28.59 11.46 -8.70
N LEU A 171 -29.85 11.63 -8.29
CA LEU A 171 -30.53 10.83 -7.28
C LEU A 171 -31.68 10.05 -7.93
N PRO A 172 -32.23 9.02 -7.26
CA PRO A 172 -33.41 8.32 -7.77
C PRO A 172 -34.62 9.26 -8.00
N SER A 173 -34.70 10.33 -7.21
CA SER A 173 -35.75 11.37 -7.32
C SER A 173 -35.52 12.38 -8.44
N GLY A 174 -34.37 12.35 -9.12
CA GLY A 174 -34.04 13.31 -10.20
C GLY A 174 -32.63 13.89 -10.07
N THR A 175 -32.31 14.85 -10.93
CA THR A 175 -31.04 15.57 -10.89
C THR A 175 -31.16 16.85 -10.09
N LEU A 176 -30.35 17.03 -9.07
CA LEU A 176 -30.29 18.24 -8.25
C LEU A 176 -29.01 19.04 -8.56
N GLN A 177 -29.15 20.38 -8.49
CA GLN A 177 -28.00 21.29 -8.56
C GLN A 177 -27.54 21.61 -7.14
N VAL A 178 -26.34 21.17 -6.78
CA VAL A 178 -25.81 21.33 -5.42
C VAL A 178 -24.57 22.21 -5.40
N TYR A 179 -24.37 22.90 -4.28
CA TYR A 179 -23.10 23.51 -3.94
C TYR A 179 -22.29 22.52 -3.11
N GLN A 180 -21.02 22.35 -3.47
CA GLN A 180 -20.03 21.72 -2.61
C GLN A 180 -19.48 22.76 -1.65
N VAL A 181 -19.84 22.67 -0.39
CA VAL A 181 -19.41 23.56 0.69
C VAL A 181 -18.34 22.86 1.49
N ALA A 182 -17.10 23.32 1.38
CA ALA A 182 -16.00 22.83 2.19
C ALA A 182 -16.17 23.26 3.66
N VAL A 183 -15.83 22.38 4.58
CA VAL A 183 -15.92 22.56 6.03
C VAL A 183 -14.57 22.30 6.64
N ARG A 184 -14.10 23.22 7.47
CA ARG A 184 -12.90 23.02 8.29
C ARG A 184 -13.10 23.59 9.70
N PRO A 185 -12.44 23.04 10.73
CA PRO A 185 -12.50 23.60 12.07
C PRO A 185 -11.76 24.94 12.14
N LYS A 186 -12.26 25.87 12.96
CA LYS A 186 -11.52 27.08 13.36
C LYS A 186 -10.31 26.73 14.20
N ASP A 187 -10.45 25.73 15.08
CA ASP A 187 -9.35 25.15 15.86
C ASP A 187 -9.22 23.66 15.58
N ILE A 188 -8.19 23.29 14.82
CA ILE A 188 -7.89 21.92 14.44
C ILE A 188 -7.33 21.07 15.62
N ALA A 189 -6.95 21.71 16.73
CA ALA A 189 -6.52 21.01 17.93
C ALA A 189 -7.70 20.45 18.75
N GLN A 190 -8.92 20.76 18.38
CA GLN A 190 -10.14 20.24 19.00
C GLN A 190 -10.71 19.05 18.23
N PRO A 191 -11.48 18.15 18.89
CA PRO A 191 -12.26 17.12 18.22
C PRO A 191 -13.29 17.74 17.29
N ARG A 192 -13.06 17.66 15.98
CA ARG A 192 -13.89 18.27 14.93
C ARG A 192 -13.85 17.40 13.66
N ILE A 193 -14.61 17.80 12.65
CA ILE A 193 -14.54 17.20 11.32
C ILE A 193 -13.89 18.16 10.32
N VAL A 194 -13.40 17.56 9.23
CA VAL A 194 -12.92 18.24 8.02
C VAL A 194 -13.56 17.56 6.82
N GLY A 195 -14.12 18.30 5.89
CA GLY A 195 -14.74 17.69 4.71
C GLY A 195 -15.58 18.63 3.87
N ALA A 196 -16.67 18.10 3.33
CA ALA A 196 -17.61 18.88 2.52
C ALA A 196 -19.06 18.45 2.75
N LEU A 197 -19.94 19.44 2.64
CA LEU A 197 -21.40 19.28 2.56
C LEU A 197 -21.85 19.57 1.15
N TYR A 198 -22.75 18.74 0.63
CA TYR A 198 -23.38 18.95 -0.67
C TYR A 198 -24.81 19.43 -0.41
N ILE A 199 -25.04 20.72 -0.65
CA ILE A 199 -26.26 21.41 -0.28
C ILE A 199 -27.01 21.78 -1.55
N ASP A 200 -28.27 21.38 -1.66
CA ASP A 200 -29.15 21.77 -2.78
C ASP A 200 -29.31 23.29 -2.85
N ARG A 201 -29.10 23.83 -4.03
CA ARG A 201 -29.11 25.27 -4.27
C ARG A 201 -30.47 25.91 -4.01
N ALA A 202 -31.54 25.19 -4.33
CA ALA A 202 -32.92 25.71 -4.25
C ALA A 202 -33.46 25.64 -2.82
N THR A 203 -33.31 24.49 -2.16
CA THR A 203 -33.96 24.20 -0.87
C THR A 203 -33.06 24.35 0.32
N ALA A 204 -31.75 24.47 0.14
CA ALA A 204 -30.72 24.37 1.18
C ALA A 204 -30.66 22.99 1.88
N GLN A 205 -31.21 21.93 1.27
CA GLN A 205 -31.19 20.60 1.78
C GLN A 205 -29.78 19.99 1.69
N VAL A 206 -29.29 19.35 2.75
CA VAL A 206 -28.08 18.54 2.70
C VAL A 206 -28.39 17.22 2.02
N VAL A 207 -27.82 17.01 0.84
CA VAL A 207 -28.01 15.81 0.02
C VAL A 207 -26.93 14.77 0.32
N ARG A 208 -25.70 15.24 0.51
CA ARG A 208 -24.55 14.39 0.81
C ARG A 208 -23.63 15.10 1.80
N MET A 209 -22.96 14.30 2.62
CA MET A 209 -21.91 14.74 3.55
C MET A 209 -20.72 13.80 3.41
N ALA A 210 -19.52 14.36 3.25
CA ALA A 210 -18.28 13.60 3.18
C ALA A 210 -17.25 14.24 4.09
N PHE A 211 -16.71 13.50 5.07
CA PHE A 211 -15.80 14.07 6.06
C PHE A 211 -14.86 13.05 6.69
N ASN A 212 -13.80 13.56 7.27
CA ASN A 212 -12.85 12.87 8.14
C ASN A 212 -12.83 13.59 9.51
N PHE A 213 -12.29 12.94 10.53
CA PHE A 213 -12.14 13.55 11.85
C PHE A 213 -10.75 14.15 12.01
N THR A 214 -10.64 15.21 12.83
CA THR A 214 -9.33 15.71 13.27
C THR A 214 -8.66 14.71 14.21
N ARG A 215 -7.34 14.69 14.27
CA ARG A 215 -6.59 13.76 15.13
C ARG A 215 -7.02 13.74 16.59
N PRO A 216 -7.32 14.89 17.25
CA PRO A 216 -7.82 14.90 18.63
C PRO A 216 -9.15 14.18 18.87
N SER A 217 -9.87 13.87 17.79
CA SER A 217 -11.11 13.10 17.87
C SER A 217 -10.87 11.62 18.17
N TYR A 218 -9.72 11.08 17.81
CA TYR A 218 -9.42 9.65 18.01
C TYR A 218 -8.93 9.38 19.42
N LEU A 219 -9.54 8.38 20.05
CA LEU A 219 -9.14 7.87 21.37
C LEU A 219 -8.09 6.76 21.23
N ASP A 220 -8.14 6.00 20.16
CA ASP A 220 -7.17 4.95 19.84
C ASP A 220 -5.99 5.54 19.05
N GLU A 221 -4.77 5.35 19.56
CA GLU A 221 -3.54 5.85 18.93
C GLU A 221 -3.22 5.16 17.60
N GLN A 222 -3.72 3.95 17.39
CA GLN A 222 -3.54 3.18 16.16
C GLN A 222 -4.45 3.66 15.02
N LEU A 223 -5.52 4.38 15.34
CA LEU A 223 -6.38 4.98 14.32
C LEU A 223 -5.62 6.07 13.56
N GLU A 224 -5.44 5.84 12.27
CA GLU A 224 -4.84 6.81 11.35
C GLU A 224 -5.89 7.80 10.85
N ASP A 225 -7.02 7.27 10.37
CA ASP A 225 -8.06 8.05 9.74
C ASP A 225 -9.38 7.30 9.71
N ILE A 226 -10.49 8.03 9.87
CA ILE A 226 -11.84 7.55 9.63
C ILE A 226 -12.51 8.52 8.65
N SER A 227 -12.95 7.98 7.52
CA SER A 227 -13.65 8.70 6.47
C SER A 227 -15.09 8.23 6.38
N VAL A 228 -16.02 9.17 6.39
CA VAL A 228 -17.48 8.90 6.34
C VAL A 228 -18.09 9.60 5.14
N VAL A 229 -18.92 8.89 4.39
CA VAL A 229 -19.78 9.46 3.34
C VAL A 229 -21.21 9.03 3.60
N LEU A 230 -22.09 10.01 3.70
CA LEU A 230 -23.54 9.82 3.82
C LEU A 230 -24.22 10.47 2.64
N GLU A 231 -25.12 9.76 2.00
CA GLU A 231 -25.97 10.28 0.94
C GLU A 231 -27.42 10.00 1.28
N ASN A 232 -28.25 11.04 1.21
CA ASN A 232 -29.67 10.97 1.45
C ASN A 232 -30.46 11.02 0.15
N ALA A 233 -31.65 10.46 0.17
CA ALA A 233 -32.63 10.58 -0.91
C ALA A 233 -33.99 11.00 -0.36
N LEU A 234 -34.78 11.65 -1.23
CA LEU A 234 -36.12 12.06 -0.90
C LEU A 234 -37.08 10.86 -1.01
N VAL A 235 -37.68 10.49 0.11
CA VAL A 235 -38.63 9.37 0.24
C VAL A 235 -40.05 9.95 0.35
N GLN A 236 -41.00 9.40 -0.41
CA GLN A 236 -42.38 9.83 -0.48
C GLN A 236 -42.56 11.34 -0.73
N GLY A 237 -41.59 11.97 -1.41
CA GLY A 237 -41.63 13.40 -1.72
C GLY A 237 -41.49 14.34 -0.51
N ARG A 238 -41.23 13.82 0.69
CA ARG A 238 -41.22 14.59 1.94
C ARG A 238 -40.00 14.36 2.81
N PHE A 239 -39.62 13.10 3.05
CA PHE A 239 -38.62 12.77 4.05
C PHE A 239 -37.26 12.51 3.39
N TRP A 240 -36.21 13.19 3.87
CA TRP A 240 -34.85 12.94 3.46
C TRP A 240 -34.22 11.89 4.36
N LEU A 241 -34.05 10.67 3.82
CA LEU A 241 -33.54 9.50 4.56
C LEU A 241 -32.28 8.95 3.92
N PRO A 242 -31.44 8.25 4.68
CA PRO A 242 -30.20 7.68 4.20
C PRO A 242 -30.43 6.74 3.00
N ARG A 243 -29.65 6.90 1.95
CA ARG A 243 -29.68 6.04 0.76
C ARG A 243 -28.41 5.23 0.60
N ARG A 244 -27.28 5.88 0.82
CA ARG A 244 -25.96 5.28 0.73
C ARG A 244 -25.10 5.75 1.87
N GLN A 245 -24.38 4.82 2.45
CA GLN A 245 -23.42 5.10 3.50
C GLN A 245 -22.12 4.36 3.19
N GLU A 246 -20.99 5.04 3.39
CA GLU A 246 -19.68 4.46 3.30
C GLU A 246 -18.83 4.91 4.49
N ILE A 247 -18.18 3.97 5.14
CA ILE A 247 -17.25 4.23 6.23
C ILE A 247 -15.95 3.52 5.89
N GLU A 248 -14.84 4.22 5.97
CA GLU A 248 -13.51 3.64 5.84
C GLU A 248 -12.70 3.98 7.08
N ILE A 249 -12.26 2.95 7.78
CA ILE A 249 -11.44 3.04 8.99
C ILE A 249 -10.05 2.56 8.64
N ARG A 250 -9.04 3.38 8.86
CA ARG A 250 -7.63 3.07 8.67
C ARG A 250 -6.93 3.00 10.00
N ARG A 251 -6.29 1.86 10.25
CA ARG A 251 -5.44 1.64 11.41
C ARG A 251 -4.03 1.34 10.97
N THR A 252 -3.05 2.02 11.55
CA THR A 252 -1.64 1.75 11.32
C THR A 252 -1.04 1.12 12.56
N GLY A 253 -0.25 0.10 12.33
CA GLY A 253 0.57 -0.53 13.33
C GLY A 253 1.95 -0.80 12.77
N THR A 254 2.81 -1.32 13.60
CA THR A 254 4.11 -1.83 13.17
C THR A 254 4.20 -3.31 13.52
N TRP A 255 4.59 -4.10 12.56
CA TRP A 255 5.02 -5.45 12.80
C TRP A 255 6.53 -5.49 12.63
N LEU A 256 7.26 -5.62 13.74
CA LEU A 256 8.72 -5.52 13.75
C LEU A 256 9.24 -4.21 13.09
N ASP A 257 8.63 -3.08 13.37
CA ASP A 257 8.88 -1.78 12.72
C ASP A 257 8.49 -1.70 11.22
N PHE A 258 8.00 -2.80 10.67
CA PHE A 258 7.45 -2.81 9.33
C PHE A 258 6.06 -2.18 9.37
N PRO A 259 5.82 -1.07 8.65
CA PRO A 259 4.53 -0.41 8.69
C PRO A 259 3.46 -1.30 8.06
N VAL A 260 2.43 -1.61 8.84
CA VAL A 260 1.25 -2.34 8.40
C VAL A 260 0.04 -1.43 8.56
N ARG A 261 -0.77 -1.34 7.52
CA ARG A 261 -2.05 -0.64 7.55
C ARG A 261 -3.18 -1.63 7.33
N GLY A 262 -4.09 -1.70 8.30
CA GLY A 262 -5.39 -2.34 8.14
C GLY A 262 -6.42 -1.31 7.67
N ILE A 263 -7.22 -1.66 6.67
CA ILE A 263 -8.31 -0.83 6.19
C ILE A 263 -9.59 -1.64 6.30
N ILE A 264 -10.58 -1.13 7.03
CA ILE A 264 -11.93 -1.67 7.10
C ILE A 264 -12.82 -0.73 6.30
N ARG A 265 -13.49 -1.24 5.27
CA ARG A 265 -14.41 -0.45 4.46
C ARG A 265 -15.80 -1.06 4.51
N GLY A 266 -16.74 -0.34 5.13
CA GLY A 266 -18.16 -0.65 5.11
C GLY A 266 -18.88 0.19 4.05
N ARG A 267 -19.67 -0.44 3.19
CA ARG A 267 -20.52 0.24 2.21
C ARG A 267 -21.92 -0.33 2.26
N TRP A 268 -22.91 0.54 2.39
CA TRP A 268 -24.30 0.19 2.50
C TRP A 268 -25.16 0.95 1.48
N GLU A 269 -26.08 0.23 0.84
CA GLU A 269 -27.14 0.81 0.04
C GLU A 269 -28.47 0.53 0.74
N ILE A 270 -29.21 1.59 1.05
CA ILE A 270 -30.43 1.52 1.83
C ILE A 270 -31.61 1.87 0.91
N CYS A 271 -32.62 1.03 0.91
CA CYS A 271 -33.80 1.19 0.06
C CYS A 271 -35.09 0.71 0.74
N CYS A 272 -36.15 0.71 -0.04
CA CYS A 272 -37.39 0.00 0.28
C CYS A 272 -38.03 0.53 1.55
N TYR A 273 -38.01 1.83 1.75
CA TYR A 273 -38.59 2.50 2.90
C TYR A 273 -40.11 2.32 2.98
N SER A 274 -40.59 1.94 4.16
CA SER A 274 -41.97 2.02 4.56
C SER A 274 -42.05 2.95 5.78
N VAL A 275 -42.68 4.10 5.59
CA VAL A 275 -42.73 5.20 6.57
C VAL A 275 -44.05 5.15 7.32
N ASN A 276 -43.99 5.39 8.65
CA ASN A 276 -45.13 5.42 9.55
C ASN A 276 -45.97 4.13 9.51
N SER A 277 -45.25 2.98 9.60
CA SER A 277 -45.86 1.65 9.54
C SER A 277 -46.45 1.20 10.88
N GLY A 278 -46.35 1.98 11.94
CA GLY A 278 -46.90 1.69 13.25
C GLY A 278 -46.07 0.63 14.01
N LEU A 279 -44.75 0.81 14.04
CA LEU A 279 -43.86 -0.09 14.69
C LEU A 279 -44.09 -0.14 16.21
N GLN A 280 -44.19 -1.35 16.74
CA GLN A 280 -44.31 -1.56 18.19
C GLN A 280 -42.98 -1.30 18.87
N ARG A 281 -42.95 -0.56 19.97
CA ARG A 281 -41.73 -0.27 20.74
C ARG A 281 -41.04 -1.51 21.25
N ALA A 282 -41.74 -2.64 21.41
CA ALA A 282 -41.15 -3.92 21.80
C ALA A 282 -40.08 -4.44 20.82
N ILE A 283 -40.13 -4.05 19.53
CA ILE A 283 -39.13 -4.41 18.52
C ILE A 283 -37.74 -3.90 18.91
N PHE A 284 -37.68 -2.76 19.58
CA PHE A 284 -36.43 -2.07 19.95
C PHE A 284 -35.79 -2.58 21.24
N ALA A 285 -36.41 -3.57 21.91
CA ALA A 285 -35.84 -4.16 23.14
C ALA A 285 -34.56 -4.94 22.85
N GLY A 286 -33.58 -4.88 23.78
CA GLY A 286 -32.29 -5.58 23.68
C GLY A 286 -31.28 -4.87 22.74
N PRO A 287 -30.22 -5.58 22.30
CA PRO A 287 -29.16 -4.98 21.49
C PRO A 287 -29.67 -4.35 20.20
N GLU A 288 -29.05 -3.26 19.77
CA GLU A 288 -29.41 -2.54 18.55
C GLU A 288 -29.22 -3.43 17.31
N ILE A 289 -28.12 -4.16 17.25
CA ILE A 289 -27.82 -5.06 16.14
C ILE A 289 -28.05 -6.52 16.58
N VAL A 290 -28.92 -7.22 15.88
CA VAL A 290 -29.25 -8.62 16.16
C VAL A 290 -29.15 -9.47 14.89
N GLN A 291 -28.87 -10.76 15.06
CA GLN A 291 -28.93 -11.72 13.94
C GLN A 291 -30.25 -12.47 13.95
N ALA A 292 -30.79 -12.67 12.75
CA ALA A 292 -31.91 -13.60 12.59
C ALA A 292 -31.48 -15.04 12.95
N PRO A 293 -32.42 -15.90 13.30
CA PRO A 293 -32.17 -17.34 13.56
C PRO A 293 -31.36 -17.97 12.39
N ARG A 294 -30.52 -18.95 12.71
CA ARG A 294 -29.67 -19.63 11.70
C ARG A 294 -30.48 -20.20 10.54
N SER A 295 -31.71 -20.62 10.76
CA SER A 295 -32.60 -21.10 9.71
C SER A 295 -33.00 -20.01 8.70
N VAL A 296 -33.12 -18.77 9.11
CA VAL A 296 -33.39 -17.61 8.23
C VAL A 296 -32.14 -17.25 7.43
N LEU A 297 -31.01 -17.14 8.11
CA LEU A 297 -29.72 -16.83 7.46
C LEU A 297 -29.36 -17.87 6.40
N ALA A 298 -29.57 -19.17 6.68
CA ALA A 298 -29.27 -20.26 5.76
C ALA A 298 -30.18 -20.31 4.53
N ARG A 299 -31.38 -19.74 4.61
CA ARG A 299 -32.35 -19.71 3.50
C ARG A 299 -32.25 -18.48 2.63
N TYR A 300 -31.41 -17.50 3.03
CA TYR A 300 -31.25 -16.29 2.24
C TYR A 300 -30.63 -16.61 0.88
N SER A 301 -31.28 -16.16 -0.19
CA SER A 301 -30.85 -16.45 -1.56
C SER A 301 -29.94 -15.35 -2.08
N TRP A 302 -28.67 -15.65 -2.22
CA TRP A 302 -27.66 -14.73 -2.76
C TRP A 302 -27.61 -14.81 -4.29
N ARG A 303 -27.32 -13.67 -4.93
CA ARG A 303 -27.08 -13.61 -6.37
C ARG A 303 -25.57 -13.61 -6.62
N GLY A 304 -25.10 -14.59 -7.45
CA GLY A 304 -23.67 -14.69 -7.81
C GLY A 304 -22.73 -15.00 -6.65
N ARG A 305 -21.43 -14.91 -6.90
CA ARG A 305 -20.38 -15.05 -5.88
C ARG A 305 -20.10 -13.68 -5.23
N ILE A 306 -19.64 -13.67 -3.99
CA ILE A 306 -19.36 -12.43 -3.24
C ILE A 306 -18.31 -11.56 -3.95
N LEU A 307 -17.26 -12.16 -4.53
CA LEU A 307 -16.20 -11.42 -5.24
C LEU A 307 -16.70 -10.77 -6.55
N ASP A 308 -17.70 -11.36 -7.21
CA ASP A 308 -18.30 -10.81 -8.42
C ASP A 308 -19.27 -9.67 -8.10
N SER A 309 -19.77 -9.63 -6.87
CA SER A 309 -20.74 -8.66 -6.38
C SER A 309 -20.09 -7.49 -5.65
N LEU A 310 -18.79 -7.61 -5.28
CA LEU A 310 -18.07 -6.48 -4.69
C LEU A 310 -18.18 -5.29 -5.63
N PRO A 311 -18.60 -4.11 -5.13
CA PRO A 311 -18.67 -2.93 -5.96
C PRO A 311 -17.32 -2.74 -6.64
N PRO A 312 -17.22 -2.67 -7.98
CA PRO A 312 -16.03 -2.15 -8.59
C PRO A 312 -15.79 -0.79 -7.94
N ASP A 313 -14.54 -0.38 -7.74
CA ASP A 313 -14.25 1.01 -7.37
C ASP A 313 -14.85 1.89 -8.47
N VAL A 314 -16.14 2.24 -8.27
CA VAL A 314 -16.97 2.84 -9.29
C VAL A 314 -16.49 4.26 -9.48
N ARG A 315 -15.76 4.49 -10.53
CA ARG A 315 -15.33 5.79 -11.03
C ARG A 315 -16.50 6.48 -11.76
N ALA A 316 -17.58 6.77 -11.03
CA ALA A 316 -18.50 7.78 -11.51
C ALA A 316 -17.89 9.16 -11.27
N ALA A 317 -18.06 10.11 -12.19
CA ALA A 317 -17.49 11.46 -12.08
C ALA A 317 -17.85 12.16 -10.75
N SER A 318 -19.02 11.85 -10.17
CA SER A 318 -19.43 12.33 -8.84
C SER A 318 -18.64 11.70 -7.67
N GLU A 319 -18.05 10.54 -7.84
CA GLU A 319 -17.19 9.90 -6.83
C GLU A 319 -15.77 10.45 -6.85
N ALA A 320 -15.27 10.90 -7.99
CA ALA A 320 -13.97 11.56 -8.07
C ALA A 320 -13.92 12.83 -7.19
N ASP A 321 -15.02 13.56 -7.09
CA ASP A 321 -15.12 14.74 -6.23
C ASP A 321 -15.12 14.37 -4.75
N VAL A 322 -15.83 13.30 -4.37
CA VAL A 322 -15.79 12.77 -2.99
C VAL A 322 -14.41 12.25 -2.63
N GLN A 323 -13.75 11.54 -3.54
CA GLN A 323 -12.38 11.05 -3.30
C GLN A 323 -11.39 12.21 -3.16
N ARG A 324 -11.54 13.28 -3.95
CA ARG A 324 -10.71 14.50 -3.81
C ARG A 324 -10.88 15.14 -2.43
N VAL A 325 -12.12 15.31 -1.96
CA VAL A 325 -12.40 15.86 -0.62
C VAL A 325 -11.84 14.98 0.49
N LYS A 326 -12.03 13.66 0.38
CA LYS A 326 -11.42 12.70 1.33
C LYS A 326 -9.90 12.81 1.35
N GLU A 327 -9.28 12.95 0.19
CA GLU A 327 -7.83 13.06 0.08
C GLU A 327 -7.31 14.38 0.64
N GLU A 328 -7.96 15.51 0.33
CA GLU A 328 -7.62 16.82 0.89
C GLU A 328 -7.76 16.83 2.43
N ALA A 329 -8.86 16.27 2.95
CA ALA A 329 -9.07 16.16 4.38
C ALA A 329 -8.02 15.25 5.05
N ARG A 330 -7.72 14.10 4.43
CA ARG A 330 -6.68 13.17 4.90
C ARG A 330 -5.31 13.83 4.93
N GLN A 331 -4.94 14.57 3.89
CA GLN A 331 -3.66 15.28 3.83
C GLN A 331 -3.53 16.31 4.96
N LEU A 332 -4.61 17.02 5.26
CA LEU A 332 -4.62 17.99 6.37
C LEU A 332 -4.44 17.29 7.73
N VAL A 333 -5.12 16.17 7.95
CA VAL A 333 -5.00 15.36 9.18
C VAL A 333 -3.62 14.73 9.30
N GLN A 334 -3.08 14.17 8.21
CA GLN A 334 -1.75 13.57 8.19
C GLN A 334 -0.63 14.58 8.41
N ALA A 335 -0.74 15.79 7.85
CA ALA A 335 0.21 16.87 8.08
C ALA A 335 0.37 17.17 9.57
N GLN A 336 -0.73 17.17 10.32
CA GLN A 336 -0.70 17.38 11.76
C GLN A 336 -0.17 16.17 12.55
N ALA A 337 -0.54 14.95 12.14
CA ALA A 337 -0.05 13.73 12.77
C ALA A 337 1.49 13.65 12.69
N LEU A 338 2.07 13.97 11.51
CA LEU A 338 3.52 14.01 11.35
C LEU A 338 4.21 15.08 12.19
N GLN A 339 3.56 16.22 12.39
CA GLN A 339 4.13 17.29 13.24
C GLN A 339 4.22 16.90 14.73
N ARG A 340 3.36 16.02 15.20
CA ARG A 340 3.24 15.64 16.63
C ARG A 340 3.82 14.25 16.95
N ALA A 341 4.07 13.40 15.95
CA ALA A 341 4.60 12.06 16.19
C ALA A 341 6.02 12.14 16.77
N SER A 342 6.16 11.84 18.04
CA SER A 342 7.44 11.67 18.72
C SER A 342 7.45 10.33 19.44
N GLY A 343 8.58 9.63 19.45
CA GLY A 343 8.69 8.36 20.12
C GLY A 343 9.90 7.55 19.66
N ALA A 344 10.18 6.48 20.40
CA ALA A 344 11.20 5.50 20.07
C ALA A 344 10.53 4.15 19.74
N ALA A 345 11.01 3.48 18.73
CA ALA A 345 10.54 2.16 18.33
C ALA A 345 11.74 1.26 17.98
N LEU A 346 11.54 -0.07 18.09
CA LEU A 346 12.48 -1.01 17.48
C LEU A 346 12.40 -0.84 15.97
N SER A 347 13.54 -0.81 15.29
CA SER A 347 13.64 -0.61 13.85
C SER A 347 14.20 -1.84 13.17
N ALA A 348 13.46 -2.39 12.21
CA ALA A 348 13.95 -3.36 11.25
C ALA A 348 13.12 -3.23 9.97
N ARG A 349 13.80 -3.14 8.84
CA ARG A 349 13.12 -3.03 7.56
C ARG A 349 12.58 -4.38 7.08
N ARG A 350 13.28 -5.47 7.45
CA ARG A 350 12.94 -6.83 7.06
C ARG A 350 13.20 -7.77 8.23
N LEU A 351 12.55 -8.92 8.20
CA LEU A 351 12.83 -10.00 9.16
C LEU A 351 14.30 -10.42 9.13
N SER A 352 14.88 -10.43 7.93
CA SER A 352 16.30 -10.72 7.70
C SER A 352 17.28 -9.70 8.30
N ASP A 353 16.81 -8.54 8.76
CA ASP A 353 17.64 -7.60 9.52
C ASP A 353 17.88 -8.11 10.96
N PHE A 354 16.94 -8.91 11.52
CA PHE A 354 17.11 -9.55 12.83
C PHE A 354 17.90 -10.84 12.76
N ALA A 355 17.60 -11.69 11.77
CA ALA A 355 18.27 -12.98 11.62
C ALA A 355 18.28 -13.42 10.15
N ARG A 356 19.46 -13.79 9.67
CA ARG A 356 19.63 -14.41 8.35
C ARG A 356 20.84 -15.35 8.34
N VAL A 357 20.83 -16.27 7.38
CA VAL A 357 21.97 -17.16 7.13
C VAL A 357 22.35 -17.07 5.66
N ASN A 358 23.63 -16.93 5.39
CA ASN A 358 24.21 -17.00 4.05
C ASN A 358 25.67 -17.52 4.13
N ARG A 359 26.23 -17.86 2.98
CA ARG A 359 27.58 -18.47 2.88
C ARG A 359 28.71 -17.55 3.32
N VAL A 360 28.51 -16.25 3.46
CA VAL A 360 29.52 -15.28 3.87
C VAL A 360 29.46 -15.03 5.38
N GLU A 361 28.28 -14.64 5.89
CA GLU A 361 28.10 -14.26 7.29
C GLU A 361 27.90 -15.46 8.22
N GLY A 362 27.53 -16.63 7.67
CA GLY A 362 26.94 -17.71 8.45
C GLY A 362 25.62 -17.23 9.05
N LEU A 363 25.40 -17.54 10.33
CA LEU A 363 24.31 -16.91 11.08
C LEU A 363 24.66 -15.44 11.32
N ALA A 364 23.77 -14.56 10.99
CA ALA A 364 23.89 -13.13 11.32
C ALA A 364 22.67 -12.67 12.11
N LEU A 365 22.90 -12.01 13.26
CA LEU A 365 21.87 -11.46 14.14
C LEU A 365 22.00 -9.95 14.20
N GLY A 366 20.86 -9.27 14.22
CA GLY A 366 20.80 -7.82 14.21
C GLY A 366 19.69 -7.23 15.09
N ALA A 367 19.77 -5.94 15.30
CA ALA A 367 18.75 -5.14 15.96
C ALA A 367 18.84 -3.69 15.49
N GLY A 368 17.77 -2.96 15.63
CA GLY A 368 17.73 -1.54 15.29
C GLY A 368 16.77 -0.75 16.15
N ALA A 369 16.92 0.57 16.08
CA ALA A 369 16.08 1.53 16.76
C ALA A 369 15.78 2.72 15.84
N GLN A 370 14.58 3.27 15.95
CA GLN A 370 14.15 4.49 15.29
C GLN A 370 13.68 5.50 16.33
N LEU A 371 14.11 6.72 16.18
CA LEU A 371 13.67 7.87 16.97
C LEU A 371 12.91 8.84 16.06
N ARG A 372 11.72 9.23 16.44
CA ARG A 372 10.91 10.24 15.75
C ARG A 372 10.90 11.52 16.60
N PHE A 373 11.29 12.62 15.97
CA PHE A 373 11.45 13.92 16.64
C PHE A 373 10.25 14.85 16.44
N GLY A 374 9.21 14.41 15.74
CA GLY A 374 8.12 15.27 15.27
C GLY A 374 8.48 16.03 13.99
N ALA A 375 7.53 16.81 13.47
CA ALA A 375 7.67 17.59 12.22
C ALA A 375 8.14 16.77 11.00
N GLY A 376 7.89 15.45 11.00
CA GLY A 376 8.31 14.55 9.92
C GLY A 376 9.79 14.18 9.93
N MET A 377 10.51 14.45 11.02
CA MET A 377 11.92 14.08 11.18
C MET A 377 12.07 12.76 11.94
N SER A 378 12.92 11.88 11.45
CA SER A 378 13.29 10.64 12.14
C SER A 378 14.75 10.28 11.92
N ALA A 379 15.33 9.61 12.92
CA ALA A 379 16.64 8.99 12.80
C ALA A 379 16.51 7.49 13.09
N SER A 380 17.19 6.66 12.32
CA SER A 380 17.22 5.22 12.54
C SER A 380 18.63 4.69 12.51
N ILE A 381 18.87 3.65 13.30
CA ILE A 381 20.09 2.89 13.31
C ILE A 381 19.74 1.40 13.34
N VAL A 382 20.35 0.62 12.45
CA VAL A 382 20.25 -0.84 12.42
C VAL A 382 21.66 -1.39 12.43
N GLY A 383 21.92 -2.36 13.29
CA GLY A 383 23.21 -3.06 13.36
C GLY A 383 23.02 -4.56 13.27
N ARG A 384 24.00 -5.26 12.68
CA ARG A 384 24.02 -6.70 12.53
C ARG A 384 25.45 -7.23 12.69
N TRP A 385 25.58 -8.40 13.31
CA TRP A 385 26.82 -9.13 13.49
C TRP A 385 26.73 -10.47 12.80
N GLY A 386 27.69 -10.78 11.93
CA GLY A 386 27.88 -12.12 11.36
C GLY A 386 28.82 -12.96 12.24
N PHE A 387 28.44 -14.19 12.46
CA PHE A 387 29.20 -15.07 13.40
C PHE A 387 30.35 -15.77 12.73
N ASP A 388 30.33 -16.01 11.41
CA ASP A 388 31.42 -16.71 10.73
C ASP A 388 32.43 -15.73 10.09
N ASP A 389 31.96 -14.57 9.62
CA ASP A 389 32.84 -13.51 9.10
C ASP A 389 33.38 -12.57 10.18
N HIS A 390 32.81 -12.60 11.40
CA HIS A 390 33.16 -11.75 12.54
C HIS A 390 33.16 -10.25 12.26
N GLU A 391 32.29 -9.80 11.36
CA GLU A 391 32.24 -8.41 10.91
C GLU A 391 30.94 -7.71 11.32
N PRO A 392 31.00 -6.46 11.81
CA PRO A 392 29.84 -5.64 12.06
C PRO A 392 29.33 -5.02 10.75
N LYS A 393 28.02 -5.05 10.54
CA LYS A 393 27.31 -4.37 9.48
C LYS A 393 26.25 -3.47 10.09
N GLY A 394 25.87 -2.40 9.41
CA GLY A 394 24.82 -1.55 9.90
C GLY A 394 24.56 -0.35 9.01
N ARG A 395 23.48 0.33 9.32
CA ARG A 395 23.03 1.56 8.63
C ARG A 395 22.53 2.55 9.65
N ALA A 396 22.99 3.79 9.54
CA ALA A 396 22.41 4.94 10.20
C ALA A 396 21.75 5.83 9.14
N SER A 397 20.57 6.34 9.43
CA SER A 397 19.90 7.27 8.51
C SER A 397 19.13 8.35 9.27
N PHE A 398 19.05 9.52 8.65
CA PHE A 398 18.23 10.64 9.09
C PHE A 398 17.30 11.03 7.96
N GLU A 399 16.00 11.01 8.22
CA GLU A 399 14.95 11.30 7.25
C GLU A 399 14.17 12.55 7.63
N VAL A 400 13.90 13.39 6.63
CA VAL A 400 12.98 14.51 6.72
C VAL A 400 11.88 14.29 5.68
N ARG A 401 10.66 14.01 6.12
CA ARG A 401 9.50 13.72 5.27
C ARG A 401 8.45 14.81 5.42
N ARG A 402 7.92 15.29 4.31
CA ARG A 402 6.74 16.15 4.30
C ARG A 402 5.47 15.30 4.15
N ALA A 403 4.37 15.75 4.74
CA ALA A 403 3.09 15.02 4.71
C ALA A 403 2.58 14.73 3.29
N THR A 404 2.83 15.66 2.36
CA THR A 404 2.33 15.62 0.98
C THR A 404 3.42 15.98 -0.03
N GLY A 405 4.64 15.61 0.23
CA GLY A 405 5.72 16.05 -0.62
C GLY A 405 6.95 15.15 -0.57
N PRO A 406 8.08 15.67 -1.04
CA PRO A 406 9.32 14.92 -1.09
C PRO A 406 9.82 14.55 0.30
N SER A 407 10.54 13.42 0.39
CA SER A 407 11.34 13.05 1.55
C SER A 407 12.83 13.06 1.20
N LEU A 408 13.64 13.59 2.11
CA LEU A 408 15.10 13.57 2.01
C LEU A 408 15.64 12.64 3.08
N THR A 409 16.45 11.66 2.68
CA THR A 409 17.15 10.75 3.58
C THR A 409 18.65 10.92 3.42
N LEU A 410 19.34 11.22 4.50
CA LEU A 410 20.81 11.14 4.60
C LEU A 410 21.14 9.79 5.21
N PHE A 411 22.16 9.11 4.70
CA PHE A 411 22.55 7.81 5.23
C PHE A 411 24.04 7.56 5.22
N ALA A 412 24.48 6.71 6.13
CA ALA A 412 25.77 6.06 6.13
C ALA A 412 25.56 4.58 6.46
N SER A 413 26.22 3.69 5.73
CA SER A 413 26.04 2.25 5.90
C SER A 413 27.31 1.48 5.57
N ARG A 414 27.46 0.35 6.23
CA ARG A 414 28.28 -0.77 5.81
C ARG A 414 27.40 -2.01 5.76
N ASP A 415 27.20 -2.58 4.60
CA ASP A 415 26.40 -3.79 4.43
C ASP A 415 26.84 -4.58 3.21
N TYR A 416 26.47 -5.85 3.17
CA TYR A 416 26.68 -6.71 2.01
C TYR A 416 25.52 -6.53 1.03
N GLN A 417 25.87 -6.21 -0.22
CA GLN A 417 24.91 -6.06 -1.31
C GLN A 417 24.98 -7.24 -2.27
N GLU A 418 23.85 -7.57 -2.86
CA GLU A 418 23.68 -8.59 -3.89
C GLU A 418 24.15 -8.05 -5.25
N LEU A 419 24.84 -8.89 -6.04
CA LEU A 419 25.26 -8.55 -7.39
C LEU A 419 24.08 -8.42 -8.37
N GLY A 420 23.10 -9.30 -8.24
CA GLY A 420 21.92 -9.31 -9.09
C GLY A 420 20.93 -8.18 -8.77
N ASP A 421 20.23 -7.69 -9.78
CA ASP A 421 19.15 -6.71 -9.62
C ASP A 421 17.86 -7.31 -9.05
N ILE A 422 17.68 -8.62 -9.26
CA ILE A 422 16.52 -9.40 -8.86
C ILE A 422 16.96 -10.47 -7.88
N ALA A 423 16.38 -10.45 -6.70
CA ALA A 423 16.53 -11.56 -5.79
C ALA A 423 15.90 -12.84 -6.40
N GLU A 424 16.59 -13.95 -6.31
CA GLU A 424 16.16 -15.24 -6.85
C GLU A 424 15.42 -16.11 -5.82
N SER A 425 15.44 -15.73 -4.55
CA SER A 425 14.71 -16.35 -3.45
C SER A 425 14.39 -15.33 -2.37
N SER A 426 13.34 -15.56 -1.56
CA SER A 426 13.14 -14.80 -0.34
C SER A 426 14.32 -15.06 0.62
N MET A 427 14.68 -14.06 1.42
CA MET A 427 15.79 -14.20 2.35
C MET A 427 15.53 -15.28 3.40
N LEU A 428 14.27 -15.48 3.79
CA LEU A 428 13.88 -16.54 4.72
C LEU A 428 14.15 -17.94 4.14
N VAL A 429 13.68 -18.21 2.92
CA VAL A 429 13.87 -19.51 2.25
C VAL A 429 15.34 -19.70 1.89
N ASN A 430 16.03 -18.63 1.45
CA ASN A 430 17.46 -18.67 1.19
C ASN A 430 18.26 -19.02 2.45
N SER A 431 17.92 -18.42 3.60
CA SER A 431 18.59 -18.71 4.87
C SER A 431 18.46 -20.18 5.27
N PHE A 432 17.26 -20.75 5.10
CA PHE A 432 17.04 -22.16 5.35
C PHE A 432 17.81 -23.05 4.37
N ALA A 433 17.73 -22.75 3.07
CA ALA A 433 18.42 -23.53 2.03
C ALA A 433 19.96 -23.43 2.17
N ALA A 434 20.46 -22.26 2.52
CA ALA A 434 21.87 -22.05 2.80
C ALA A 434 22.33 -22.91 3.99
N GLN A 435 21.66 -22.82 5.15
CA GLN A 435 22.02 -23.53 6.35
C GLN A 435 21.96 -25.05 6.19
N GLU A 436 20.86 -25.57 5.64
CA GLU A 436 20.54 -27.00 5.65
C GLU A 436 21.09 -27.74 4.43
N LEU A 437 21.10 -27.09 3.24
CA LEU A 437 21.39 -27.75 1.98
C LEU A 437 22.66 -27.26 1.29
N GLY A 438 23.35 -26.26 1.84
CA GLY A 438 24.47 -25.59 1.20
C GLY A 438 24.13 -24.87 -0.10
N THR A 439 22.84 -24.57 -0.29
CA THR A 439 22.34 -23.85 -1.46
C THR A 439 22.07 -22.41 -1.09
N ASP A 440 23.00 -21.53 -1.39
CA ASP A 440 22.86 -20.08 -1.18
C ASP A 440 22.70 -19.37 -2.54
N ARG A 441 21.58 -18.70 -2.73
CA ARG A 441 21.24 -17.92 -3.92
C ARG A 441 21.51 -16.43 -3.72
N THR A 442 22.66 -16.12 -3.09
CA THR A 442 23.17 -14.74 -2.96
C THR A 442 24.64 -14.68 -3.38
N ASP A 443 24.99 -13.69 -4.20
CA ASP A 443 26.35 -13.32 -4.50
C ASP A 443 26.64 -11.94 -3.92
N LEU A 444 27.28 -11.94 -2.75
CA LEU A 444 27.43 -10.74 -1.94
C LEU A 444 28.80 -10.08 -2.13
N TYR A 445 28.85 -8.75 -2.02
CA TYR A 445 30.05 -7.94 -1.92
C TYR A 445 29.91 -6.88 -0.81
N ASP A 446 31.02 -6.50 -0.15
CA ASP A 446 31.01 -5.48 0.93
C ASP A 446 30.87 -4.09 0.33
N VAL A 447 29.95 -3.29 0.88
CA VAL A 447 29.71 -1.90 0.47
C VAL A 447 29.69 -1.01 1.71
N ARG A 448 30.60 -0.05 1.73
CA ARG A 448 30.57 1.07 2.66
C ARG A 448 30.11 2.29 1.90
N ALA A 449 28.99 2.86 2.27
CA ALA A 449 28.36 3.95 1.54
C ALA A 449 27.96 5.10 2.46
N ALA A 450 28.13 6.32 1.97
CA ALA A 450 27.52 7.50 2.56
C ALA A 450 26.85 8.33 1.45
N GLY A 451 25.65 8.82 1.68
CA GLY A 451 24.93 9.51 0.62
C GLY A 451 23.64 10.17 1.07
N ALA A 452 22.91 10.65 0.06
CA ALA A 452 21.61 11.26 0.20
C ALA A 452 20.65 10.69 -0.85
N SER A 453 19.41 10.46 -0.46
CA SER A 453 18.32 10.02 -1.32
C SER A 453 17.14 10.98 -1.20
N LEU A 454 16.65 11.45 -2.33
CA LEU A 454 15.48 12.32 -2.46
C LEU A 454 14.36 11.58 -3.16
N GLU A 455 13.26 11.33 -2.45
CA GLU A 455 12.02 10.84 -3.04
C GLU A 455 11.12 12.03 -3.35
N LEU A 456 10.71 12.16 -4.61
CA LEU A 456 9.91 13.30 -5.08
C LEU A 456 8.40 13.14 -4.85
N GLY A 457 7.98 12.01 -4.28
CA GLY A 457 6.57 11.67 -4.14
C GLY A 457 5.98 11.08 -5.43
N ARG A 458 4.65 10.97 -5.48
CA ARG A 458 3.95 10.40 -6.65
C ARG A 458 3.64 11.46 -7.68
N TRP A 459 4.16 11.24 -8.90
CA TRP A 459 3.81 12.04 -10.06
C TRP A 459 3.29 11.12 -11.17
N HIS A 460 2.04 11.32 -11.60
CA HIS A 460 1.33 10.45 -12.56
C HIS A 460 1.33 8.95 -12.17
N GLY A 461 1.21 8.64 -10.86
CA GLY A 461 1.21 7.26 -10.36
C GLY A 461 2.59 6.61 -10.27
N LEU A 462 3.66 7.33 -10.61
CA LEU A 462 5.06 6.90 -10.52
C LEU A 462 5.72 7.53 -9.29
N LEU A 463 6.51 6.72 -8.59
CA LEU A 463 7.40 7.18 -7.53
C LEU A 463 8.78 7.45 -8.14
N TRP A 464 9.32 8.61 -7.85
CA TRP A 464 10.63 9.04 -8.36
C TRP A 464 11.61 9.17 -7.22
N ARG A 465 12.78 8.57 -7.37
CA ARG A 465 13.87 8.64 -6.39
C ARG A 465 15.17 9.02 -7.09
N ILE A 466 15.88 9.98 -6.52
CA ILE A 466 17.24 10.35 -6.93
C ILE A 466 18.14 10.06 -5.75
N GLU A 467 19.24 9.35 -5.98
CA GLU A 467 20.21 9.02 -4.94
C GLU A 467 21.61 9.40 -5.43
N GLY A 468 22.39 10.04 -4.55
CA GLY A 468 23.81 10.29 -4.73
C GLY A 468 24.58 9.69 -3.58
N SER A 469 25.65 8.93 -3.86
CA SER A 469 26.44 8.28 -2.82
C SER A 469 27.91 8.15 -3.20
N HIS A 470 28.76 8.23 -2.17
CA HIS A 470 30.14 7.79 -2.19
C HIS A 470 30.21 6.37 -1.64
N GLN A 471 30.88 5.46 -2.33
CA GLN A 471 30.94 4.06 -1.96
C GLN A 471 32.36 3.52 -2.05
N GLU A 472 32.71 2.68 -1.06
CA GLU A 472 33.84 1.77 -1.13
C GLU A 472 33.30 0.35 -1.22
N GLN A 473 33.75 -0.39 -2.23
CA GLN A 473 33.26 -1.74 -2.51
C GLN A 473 34.42 -2.72 -2.46
N ASP A 474 34.19 -3.89 -1.84
CA ASP A 474 35.18 -4.94 -1.70
C ASP A 474 34.60 -6.33 -1.96
N ARG A 475 35.46 -7.21 -2.48
CA ARG A 475 35.11 -8.63 -2.62
C ARG A 475 34.98 -9.32 -1.30
N LEU A 476 34.09 -10.29 -1.21
CA LEU A 476 33.91 -11.18 -0.07
C LEU A 476 34.39 -12.58 -0.37
N ARG A 477 34.60 -13.35 0.70
CA ARG A 477 34.92 -14.77 0.65
C ARG A 477 33.88 -15.57 1.41
N VAL A 478 33.76 -16.84 1.10
CA VAL A 478 32.92 -17.77 1.85
C VAL A 478 33.61 -18.07 3.18
N HIS A 479 32.91 -17.90 4.28
CA HIS A 479 33.37 -18.19 5.65
C HIS A 479 32.55 -19.29 6.31
N ALA A 480 31.27 -19.39 5.98
CA ALA A 480 30.33 -20.30 6.61
C ALA A 480 30.47 -21.73 6.07
N THR A 481 30.00 -22.69 6.87
CA THR A 481 29.93 -24.11 6.50
C THR A 481 28.47 -24.57 6.66
N PRO A 482 27.85 -25.16 5.64
CA PRO A 482 26.46 -25.64 5.74
C PRO A 482 26.40 -26.94 6.54
N TRP A 483 25.19 -27.31 7.02
CA TRP A 483 24.95 -28.60 7.66
C TRP A 483 25.19 -29.76 6.68
N SER A 484 24.78 -29.59 5.42
CA SER A 484 24.96 -30.60 4.37
C SER A 484 25.39 -29.94 3.06
N GLY A 485 26.22 -30.59 2.27
CA GLY A 485 26.74 -30.07 1.02
C GLY A 485 27.97 -29.19 1.17
N SER A 486 28.17 -28.28 0.23
CA SER A 486 29.26 -27.30 0.24
C SER A 486 28.80 -26.06 -0.53
N TYR A 487 29.26 -24.91 -0.07
CA TYR A 487 28.97 -23.65 -0.80
C TYR A 487 29.88 -23.51 -2.03
N GLU A 488 29.29 -22.92 -3.08
CA GLU A 488 30.07 -22.40 -4.20
C GLU A 488 30.79 -21.11 -3.81
N SER A 489 31.87 -20.77 -4.50
CA SER A 489 32.56 -19.49 -4.31
C SER A 489 31.69 -18.33 -4.76
N THR A 490 31.82 -17.16 -4.10
CA THR A 490 31.18 -15.92 -4.57
C THR A 490 31.81 -15.43 -5.87
N VAL A 491 31.04 -14.74 -6.71
CA VAL A 491 31.57 -14.00 -7.85
C VAL A 491 32.54 -12.93 -7.34
N PRO A 492 33.78 -12.84 -7.87
CA PRO A 492 34.78 -11.90 -7.40
C PRO A 492 34.42 -10.46 -7.82
N ALA A 493 33.81 -9.71 -6.92
CA ALA A 493 33.62 -8.27 -7.10
C ALA A 493 34.96 -7.52 -7.16
N TRP A 494 35.02 -6.39 -7.82
CA TRP A 494 36.20 -5.53 -7.84
C TRP A 494 36.25 -4.66 -6.58
N SER A 495 37.48 -4.48 -6.05
CA SER A 495 37.71 -3.49 -5.00
C SER A 495 37.84 -2.11 -5.61
N ILE A 496 36.81 -1.27 -5.45
CA ILE A 496 36.71 0.06 -6.06
C ILE A 496 36.25 1.11 -5.05
N THR A 497 36.60 2.37 -5.34
CA THR A 497 35.98 3.54 -4.73
C THR A 497 35.14 4.24 -5.79
N GLU A 498 33.87 4.51 -5.52
CA GLU A 498 32.90 4.95 -6.50
C GLU A 498 32.10 6.16 -6.03
N GLU A 499 31.90 7.13 -6.91
CA GLU A 499 30.87 8.16 -6.84
C GLU A 499 29.69 7.72 -7.71
N ARG A 500 28.51 7.54 -7.12
CA ARG A 500 27.33 6.99 -7.79
C ARG A 500 26.17 7.96 -7.77
N ILE A 501 25.50 8.10 -8.91
CA ILE A 501 24.19 8.74 -9.02
C ILE A 501 23.22 7.73 -9.60
N ALA A 502 22.06 7.58 -8.96
CA ALA A 502 20.99 6.71 -9.42
C ALA A 502 19.66 7.46 -9.51
N LEU A 503 18.90 7.21 -10.58
CA LEU A 503 17.53 7.64 -10.76
C LEU A 503 16.63 6.41 -10.77
N GLY A 504 15.83 6.24 -9.73
CA GLY A 504 14.86 5.16 -9.59
C GLY A 504 13.45 5.64 -9.96
N ILE A 505 12.71 4.80 -10.67
CA ILE A 505 11.30 5.03 -10.99
C ILE A 505 10.55 3.74 -10.63
N GLU A 506 9.53 3.85 -9.78
CA GLU A 506 8.72 2.73 -9.36
C GLU A 506 7.24 2.99 -9.63
N ARG A 507 6.55 2.00 -10.15
CA ARG A 507 5.11 1.94 -10.29
C ARG A 507 4.62 0.72 -9.53
N PRO A 508 3.86 0.88 -8.43
CA PRO A 508 3.20 -0.25 -7.78
C PRO A 508 2.16 -0.86 -8.70
N LEU A 509 1.80 -2.13 -8.43
CA LEU A 509 0.79 -2.83 -9.21
C LEU A 509 -0.52 -2.02 -9.21
N SER A 510 -0.88 -1.50 -10.35
CA SER A 510 -2.07 -0.65 -10.52
C SER A 510 -2.60 -0.74 -11.94
N MET A 511 -3.90 -0.44 -12.10
CA MET A 511 -4.53 -0.40 -13.43
C MET A 511 -3.77 0.55 -14.35
N ALA A 512 -3.41 0.07 -15.54
CA ALA A 512 -2.67 0.83 -16.55
C ALA A 512 -3.55 1.14 -17.76
N PHE A 513 -3.80 0.15 -18.63
CA PHE A 513 -4.55 0.31 -19.87
C PHE A 513 -5.32 -0.98 -20.21
N TRP A 514 -6.48 -0.85 -20.85
CA TRP A 514 -7.30 -1.97 -21.33
C TRP A 514 -7.57 -3.10 -20.33
N GLY A 515 -7.82 -2.74 -19.05
CA GLY A 515 -8.08 -3.73 -18.01
C GLY A 515 -6.84 -4.53 -17.57
N THR A 516 -5.65 -4.02 -17.85
CA THR A 516 -4.36 -4.62 -17.49
C THR A 516 -3.77 -3.91 -16.28
N GLU A 517 -3.22 -4.65 -15.34
CA GLU A 517 -2.46 -4.13 -14.19
C GLU A 517 -0.98 -4.16 -14.53
N LEU A 518 -0.25 -3.10 -14.17
CA LEU A 518 1.19 -2.97 -14.39
C LEU A 518 1.90 -2.63 -13.09
N ARG A 519 2.92 -3.41 -12.76
CA ARG A 519 3.99 -3.08 -11.80
C ARG A 519 5.27 -2.84 -12.59
N MET A 520 6.05 -1.83 -12.22
CA MET A 520 7.33 -1.54 -12.86
C MET A 520 8.32 -0.98 -11.85
N ARG A 521 9.55 -1.43 -11.92
CA ARG A 521 10.70 -0.84 -11.28
C ARG A 521 11.77 -0.61 -12.32
N SER A 522 12.31 0.59 -12.39
CA SER A 522 13.43 0.91 -13.27
C SER A 522 14.47 1.73 -12.52
N GLU A 523 15.71 1.58 -12.93
CA GLU A 523 16.83 2.33 -12.38
C GLU A 523 17.80 2.71 -13.50
N LEU A 524 18.20 3.96 -13.52
CA LEU A 524 19.33 4.46 -14.30
C LEU A 524 20.43 4.83 -13.33
N ARG A 525 21.64 4.31 -13.56
CA ARG A 525 22.78 4.48 -12.67
C ARG A 525 23.98 4.99 -13.48
N TRP A 526 24.69 5.95 -12.91
CA TRP A 526 25.96 6.43 -13.40
C TRP A 526 26.98 6.33 -12.29
N GLY A 527 28.12 5.67 -12.57
CA GLY A 527 29.21 5.49 -11.63
C GLY A 527 30.51 6.04 -12.19
N TRP A 528 31.25 6.74 -11.35
CA TRP A 528 32.64 7.14 -11.60
C TRP A 528 33.48 6.45 -10.53
N PHE A 529 34.41 5.60 -10.95
CA PHE A 529 35.14 4.77 -10.01
C PHE A 529 36.64 4.77 -10.24
N ASP A 530 37.38 4.51 -9.17
CA ASP A 530 38.80 4.24 -9.17
C ASP A 530 39.03 2.82 -8.61
N ALA A 531 39.75 1.99 -9.35
CA ALA A 531 40.10 0.65 -8.88
C ALA A 531 41.18 0.74 -7.80
N ARG A 532 40.96 0.07 -6.68
CA ARG A 532 41.92 0.01 -5.56
C ARG A 532 42.91 -1.15 -5.70
N ASP A 533 42.63 -2.09 -6.60
CA ASP A 533 43.54 -3.19 -6.92
C ASP A 533 44.58 -2.75 -7.95
N THR A 534 45.88 -3.00 -7.67
CA THR A 534 47.02 -2.50 -8.43
C THR A 534 47.17 -3.09 -9.84
N SER A 535 46.31 -4.00 -10.25
CA SER A 535 46.34 -4.61 -11.58
C SER A 535 45.67 -3.77 -12.66
N PHE A 536 45.05 -2.64 -12.33
CA PHE A 536 44.36 -1.74 -13.28
C PHE A 536 45.06 -0.40 -13.42
N THR A 537 45.01 0.18 -14.61
CA THR A 537 45.55 1.50 -14.91
C THR A 537 44.87 2.61 -14.10
N THR A 538 45.64 3.56 -13.59
CA THR A 538 45.30 4.59 -12.61
C THR A 538 44.36 5.72 -13.08
N ASN A 539 43.65 5.55 -14.17
CA ASN A 539 42.69 6.60 -14.64
C ASN A 539 41.29 6.33 -14.13
N ARG A 540 40.63 7.37 -13.64
CA ARG A 540 39.23 7.36 -13.26
C ARG A 540 38.37 6.84 -14.41
N GLN A 541 37.59 5.80 -14.12
CA GLN A 541 36.73 5.11 -15.07
C GLN A 541 35.27 5.51 -14.82
N TYR A 542 34.42 5.26 -15.78
CA TYR A 542 33.00 5.53 -15.63
C TYR A 542 32.16 4.48 -16.34
N TYR A 543 30.93 4.27 -15.85
CA TYR A 543 29.94 3.43 -16.49
C TYR A 543 28.55 4.06 -16.39
N GLY A 544 27.68 3.65 -17.31
CA GLY A 544 26.24 3.89 -17.27
C GLY A 544 25.51 2.56 -17.27
N ARG A 545 24.50 2.40 -16.41
CA ARG A 545 23.69 1.19 -16.29
C ARG A 545 22.23 1.52 -16.30
N ALA A 546 21.45 0.71 -17.03
CA ALA A 546 19.99 0.78 -17.07
C ALA A 546 19.40 -0.58 -16.68
N PHE A 547 18.36 -0.53 -15.88
CA PHE A 547 17.63 -1.71 -15.43
C PHE A 547 16.13 -1.45 -15.46
N VAL A 548 15.35 -2.47 -15.86
CA VAL A 548 13.87 -2.45 -15.84
C VAL A 548 13.37 -3.83 -15.43
N ASP A 549 12.50 -3.90 -14.43
CA ASP A 549 11.67 -5.08 -14.12
C ASP A 549 10.20 -4.67 -14.20
N ALA A 550 9.44 -5.29 -15.09
CA ALA A 550 8.04 -4.98 -15.33
C ALA A 550 7.21 -6.26 -15.28
N GLU A 551 6.09 -6.19 -14.57
CA GLU A 551 5.11 -7.27 -14.49
C GLU A 551 3.74 -6.75 -14.91
N LEU A 552 3.19 -7.35 -15.94
CA LEU A 552 1.91 -7.01 -16.54
C LEU A 552 0.96 -8.17 -16.31
N GLN A 553 -0.19 -7.88 -15.68
CA GLN A 553 -1.21 -8.86 -15.34
C GLN A 553 -2.52 -8.51 -16.02
N ARG A 554 -3.16 -9.48 -16.67
CA ARG A 554 -4.47 -9.31 -17.29
C ARG A 554 -5.42 -10.41 -16.83
N PRO A 555 -6.53 -10.08 -16.16
CA PRO A 555 -7.58 -11.03 -15.86
C PRO A 555 -8.31 -11.43 -17.16
N ILE A 556 -8.59 -12.72 -17.33
CA ILE A 556 -9.29 -13.30 -18.46
C ILE A 556 -10.33 -14.28 -17.89
N GLY A 557 -11.54 -13.81 -17.62
CA GLY A 557 -12.52 -14.60 -16.88
C GLY A 557 -12.01 -14.90 -15.45
N ASP A 558 -11.99 -16.16 -15.06
CA ASP A 558 -11.47 -16.64 -13.77
C ASP A 558 -9.94 -16.85 -13.78
N ASP A 559 -9.32 -16.78 -14.94
CA ASP A 559 -7.89 -16.97 -15.16
C ASP A 559 -7.14 -15.63 -15.20
N ARG A 560 -5.81 -15.71 -15.19
CA ARG A 560 -4.94 -14.52 -15.29
C ARG A 560 -3.73 -14.81 -16.16
N LEU A 561 -3.50 -13.96 -17.16
CA LEU A 561 -2.26 -13.93 -17.91
C LEU A 561 -1.27 -12.98 -17.23
N VAL A 562 -0.05 -13.46 -16.96
CA VAL A 562 1.03 -12.69 -16.38
C VAL A 562 2.22 -12.66 -17.33
N LEU A 563 2.66 -11.46 -17.68
CA LEU A 563 3.88 -11.23 -18.45
C LEU A 563 4.89 -10.56 -17.54
N ARG A 564 6.08 -11.11 -17.45
CA ARG A 564 7.15 -10.50 -16.69
C ARG A 564 8.38 -10.34 -17.56
N THR A 565 8.90 -9.13 -17.59
CA THR A 565 10.06 -8.72 -18.37
C THR A 565 11.10 -8.11 -17.46
N THR A 566 12.31 -8.62 -17.47
CA THR A 566 13.48 -8.01 -16.84
C THR A 566 14.50 -7.69 -17.92
N LEU A 567 14.99 -6.46 -17.92
CA LEU A 567 16.00 -5.98 -18.87
C LEU A 567 17.12 -5.30 -18.09
N GLY A 568 18.35 -5.59 -18.47
CA GLY A 568 19.53 -4.91 -17.93
C GLY A 568 20.52 -4.61 -19.03
N ALA A 569 21.16 -3.45 -18.97
CA ALA A 569 22.23 -3.06 -19.87
C ALA A 569 23.25 -2.22 -19.11
N VAL A 570 24.53 -2.45 -19.39
CA VAL A 570 25.64 -1.67 -18.83
C VAL A 570 26.66 -1.39 -19.92
N ASN A 571 27.22 -0.18 -19.89
CA ASN A 571 28.32 0.22 -20.76
C ASN A 571 29.31 1.09 -19.96
N GLY A 572 30.59 0.86 -20.15
CA GLY A 572 31.64 1.59 -19.44
C GLY A 572 32.94 1.66 -20.21
N THR A 573 33.89 2.46 -19.73
CA THR A 573 35.22 2.62 -20.35
C THR A 573 36.32 2.63 -19.30
N PRO A 574 37.42 1.89 -19.50
CA PRO A 574 37.60 0.87 -20.55
C PRO A 574 36.83 -0.42 -20.25
N ASP A 575 36.52 -0.70 -18.96
CA ASP A 575 35.83 -1.87 -18.49
C ASP A 575 34.72 -1.52 -17.50
N VAL A 576 33.84 -2.49 -17.23
CA VAL A 576 32.74 -2.37 -16.27
C VAL A 576 33.12 -3.18 -15.04
N PRO A 577 32.87 -2.68 -13.79
CA PRO A 577 33.09 -3.48 -12.60
C PRO A 577 32.31 -4.80 -12.63
N ALA A 578 32.88 -5.88 -12.11
CA ALA A 578 32.24 -7.19 -12.13
C ALA A 578 30.84 -7.16 -11.52
N GLN A 579 30.66 -6.42 -10.43
CA GLN A 579 29.40 -6.28 -9.69
C GLN A 579 28.32 -5.47 -10.42
N ASP A 580 28.66 -4.76 -11.48
CA ASP A 580 27.70 -3.96 -12.26
C ASP A 580 27.26 -4.63 -13.56
N HIS A 581 27.72 -5.83 -13.86
CA HIS A 581 27.21 -6.63 -14.98
C HIS A 581 25.76 -7.07 -14.74
N VAL A 582 25.10 -7.49 -15.81
CA VAL A 582 23.74 -8.04 -15.74
C VAL A 582 23.83 -9.52 -15.42
N PHE A 583 23.25 -9.94 -14.28
CA PHE A 583 23.21 -11.33 -13.84
C PHE A 583 21.80 -11.89 -14.03
N LEU A 584 21.70 -13.07 -14.64
CA LEU A 584 20.46 -13.81 -14.87
C LEU A 584 20.71 -15.31 -14.63
N GLY A 585 19.63 -16.04 -14.35
CA GLY A 585 19.67 -17.46 -14.00
C GLY A 585 19.20 -17.68 -12.57
N GLY A 586 18.53 -18.78 -12.32
CA GLY A 586 17.87 -19.09 -11.07
C GLY A 586 16.34 -19.13 -11.20
N PRO A 587 15.62 -19.38 -10.12
CA PRO A 587 14.17 -19.62 -10.16
C PRO A 587 13.32 -18.49 -10.77
N ILE A 588 13.80 -17.26 -10.68
CA ILE A 588 13.02 -16.08 -11.11
C ILE A 588 13.43 -15.60 -12.49
N THR A 589 14.71 -15.35 -12.71
CA THR A 589 15.20 -14.76 -13.97
C THR A 589 15.64 -15.79 -15.00
N GLY A 590 15.76 -17.08 -14.64
CA GLY A 590 16.16 -18.14 -15.55
C GLY A 590 15.79 -19.54 -15.04
N PRO A 591 14.50 -19.86 -14.79
CA PRO A 591 14.13 -21.19 -14.30
C PRO A 591 14.57 -22.29 -15.29
N GLY A 592 15.12 -23.39 -14.72
CA GLY A 592 15.76 -24.45 -15.49
C GLY A 592 17.25 -24.25 -15.74
N TYR A 593 17.82 -23.13 -15.27
CA TYR A 593 19.24 -22.81 -15.32
C TYR A 593 19.77 -22.45 -13.94
N ASP A 594 21.05 -22.69 -13.69
CA ASP A 594 21.67 -22.47 -12.39
C ASP A 594 21.68 -20.98 -12.02
N PHE A 595 21.76 -20.69 -10.71
CA PHE A 595 21.79 -19.35 -10.16
C PHE A 595 22.99 -18.57 -10.74
N HIS A 596 22.75 -17.34 -11.21
CA HIS A 596 23.72 -16.42 -11.82
C HIS A 596 24.59 -17.05 -12.91
N ARG A 597 24.10 -18.11 -13.57
CA ARG A 597 24.83 -18.77 -14.66
C ARG A 597 25.18 -17.81 -15.79
N PHE A 598 24.32 -16.83 -16.01
CA PHE A 598 24.44 -15.88 -17.11
C PHE A 598 24.89 -14.53 -16.58
N ALA A 599 26.03 -14.03 -17.09
CA ALA A 599 26.48 -12.66 -16.83
C ALA A 599 26.96 -12.01 -18.13
N GLY A 600 26.63 -10.74 -18.34
CA GLY A 600 26.99 -10.00 -19.53
C GLY A 600 26.72 -8.52 -19.42
N THR A 601 27.02 -7.77 -20.51
CA THR A 601 26.77 -6.34 -20.56
C THR A 601 25.33 -6.01 -20.98
N PHE A 602 24.60 -6.96 -21.56
CA PHE A 602 23.17 -6.87 -21.84
C PHE A 602 22.50 -8.20 -21.55
N GLY A 603 21.37 -8.15 -20.85
CA GLY A 603 20.55 -9.31 -20.53
C GLY A 603 19.07 -8.99 -20.54
N ALA A 604 18.29 -9.96 -20.97
CA ALA A 604 16.83 -9.92 -20.96
C ALA A 604 16.26 -11.23 -20.44
N SER A 605 15.25 -11.16 -19.62
CA SER A 605 14.50 -12.30 -19.11
C SER A 605 13.01 -12.05 -19.35
N GLN A 606 12.32 -12.99 -19.97
CA GLN A 606 10.90 -12.88 -20.30
C GLN A 606 10.17 -14.14 -19.85
N ARG A 607 9.11 -13.95 -19.02
CA ARG A 607 8.18 -15.01 -18.61
C ARG A 607 6.79 -14.71 -19.12
N ILE A 608 6.11 -15.71 -19.64
CA ILE A 608 4.69 -15.71 -19.97
C ILE A 608 4.07 -16.82 -19.15
N GLU A 609 3.15 -16.48 -18.25
CA GLU A 609 2.57 -17.39 -17.28
C GLU A 609 1.04 -17.30 -17.35
N TRP A 610 0.38 -18.45 -17.43
CA TRP A 610 -1.07 -18.55 -17.37
C TRP A 610 -1.48 -19.11 -16.00
N ARG A 611 -2.20 -18.34 -15.19
CA ARG A 611 -2.68 -18.74 -13.87
C ARG A 611 -4.13 -19.15 -13.95
N THR A 612 -4.43 -20.38 -13.54
CA THR A 612 -5.79 -20.91 -13.48
C THR A 612 -6.07 -21.53 -12.11
N ARG A 613 -7.27 -21.33 -11.57
CA ARG A 613 -7.68 -21.94 -10.32
C ARG A 613 -8.21 -23.33 -10.53
N VAL A 614 -7.75 -24.28 -9.72
CA VAL A 614 -8.18 -25.66 -9.71
C VAL A 614 -8.69 -26.07 -8.33
N PRO A 615 -9.65 -26.99 -8.23
CA PRO A 615 -10.07 -27.53 -6.94
C PRO A 615 -8.89 -28.17 -6.18
N PHE A 616 -8.82 -27.93 -4.88
CA PHE A 616 -7.79 -28.48 -4.01
C PHE A 616 -8.40 -28.86 -2.63
N ILE A 617 -7.67 -29.63 -1.84
CA ILE A 617 -8.13 -30.06 -0.52
C ILE A 617 -8.10 -28.86 0.44
N PRO A 618 -9.21 -28.50 1.11
CA PRO A 618 -9.20 -27.45 2.10
C PRO A 618 -8.40 -27.87 3.33
N ILE A 619 -7.37 -27.11 3.67
CA ILE A 619 -6.49 -27.37 4.82
C ILE A 619 -6.97 -26.54 6.01
N SER A 620 -7.15 -27.19 7.19
CA SER A 620 -7.47 -26.48 8.42
C SER A 620 -6.22 -25.81 8.98
N LEU A 621 -6.32 -24.51 9.25
CA LEU A 621 -5.25 -23.69 9.83
C LEU A 621 -5.49 -23.39 11.32
N GLY A 622 -6.33 -24.21 11.99
CA GLY A 622 -6.67 -24.02 13.40
C GLY A 622 -7.43 -22.72 13.65
N PRO A 623 -6.96 -21.85 14.56
CA PRO A 623 -7.62 -20.58 14.87
C PRO A 623 -7.66 -19.60 13.68
N TYR A 624 -6.77 -19.77 12.71
CA TYR A 624 -6.71 -18.94 11.49
C TYR A 624 -7.69 -19.34 10.39
N GLY A 625 -8.61 -20.29 10.67
CA GLY A 625 -9.65 -20.70 9.73
C GLY A 625 -9.25 -21.87 8.84
N ARG A 626 -9.80 -21.91 7.62
CA ARG A 626 -9.49 -22.96 6.63
C ARG A 626 -8.94 -22.31 5.36
N ALA A 627 -7.88 -22.89 4.81
CA ALA A 627 -7.40 -22.52 3.49
C ALA A 627 -8.50 -22.78 2.44
N PRO A 628 -8.56 -21.98 1.35
CA PRO A 628 -9.49 -22.24 0.26
C PRO A 628 -9.36 -23.67 -0.27
N GLY A 629 -10.47 -24.29 -0.65
CA GLY A 629 -10.49 -25.56 -1.36
C GLY A 629 -10.04 -25.45 -2.81
N SER A 630 -9.09 -24.55 -3.09
CA SER A 630 -8.54 -24.30 -4.42
C SER A 630 -7.04 -23.99 -4.35
N ALA A 631 -6.35 -24.36 -5.40
CA ALA A 631 -4.95 -23.99 -5.68
C ALA A 631 -4.88 -23.26 -7.01
N THR A 632 -3.83 -22.49 -7.25
CA THR A 632 -3.58 -21.86 -8.54
C THR A 632 -2.46 -22.62 -9.25
N ILE A 633 -2.73 -23.16 -10.44
CA ILE A 633 -1.72 -23.78 -11.29
C ILE A 633 -1.29 -22.76 -12.36
N ALA A 634 0.00 -22.70 -12.61
CA ALA A 634 0.60 -21.65 -13.42
C ALA A 634 1.64 -22.25 -14.41
N PRO A 635 1.20 -22.86 -15.52
CA PRO A 635 2.14 -23.20 -16.59
C PRO A 635 2.75 -21.95 -17.21
N TYR A 636 4.03 -22.03 -17.56
CA TYR A 636 4.75 -20.90 -18.14
C TYR A 636 5.80 -21.31 -19.17
N PHE A 637 6.02 -20.39 -20.08
CA PHE A 637 7.20 -20.36 -20.95
C PHE A 637 8.11 -19.22 -20.47
N HIS A 638 9.40 -19.48 -20.42
CA HIS A 638 10.40 -18.52 -20.04
C HIS A 638 11.56 -18.53 -21.02
N THR A 639 12.21 -17.39 -21.21
CA THR A 639 13.44 -17.32 -22.01
C THR A 639 14.38 -16.25 -21.47
N VAL A 640 15.65 -16.55 -21.47
CA VAL A 640 16.74 -15.62 -21.19
C VAL A 640 17.46 -15.32 -22.50
N TYR A 641 17.77 -14.05 -22.73
CA TYR A 641 18.67 -13.60 -23.79
C TYR A 641 19.87 -12.90 -23.17
N LEU A 642 21.05 -13.21 -23.66
CA LEU A 642 22.27 -12.58 -23.19
C LEU A 642 23.15 -12.17 -24.35
N SER A 643 23.83 -11.02 -24.21
CA SER A 643 24.88 -10.58 -25.10
C SER A 643 25.96 -9.79 -24.34
N GLY A 644 27.13 -9.64 -24.96
CA GLY A 644 28.30 -9.08 -24.31
C GLY A 644 29.07 -10.15 -23.49
N SER A 645 30.22 -9.79 -22.98
CA SER A 645 31.08 -10.70 -22.23
C SER A 645 31.27 -10.20 -20.80
N ALA A 646 31.22 -11.11 -19.84
CA ALA A 646 31.73 -10.91 -18.50
C ALA A 646 32.98 -11.77 -18.34
N PRO A 647 34.15 -11.22 -18.00
CA PRO A 647 35.41 -11.95 -17.96
C PRO A 647 35.45 -13.14 -16.98
N PHE A 648 34.55 -13.09 -15.99
CA PHE A 648 34.46 -14.02 -14.86
C PHE A 648 33.37 -15.08 -15.01
N ALA A 649 32.56 -15.01 -16.10
CA ALA A 649 31.44 -15.90 -16.33
C ALA A 649 31.61 -16.73 -17.60
N GLU A 650 30.89 -17.83 -17.69
CA GLU A 650 30.80 -18.64 -18.89
C GLU A 650 30.30 -17.79 -20.08
N ARG A 651 30.96 -17.90 -21.24
CA ARG A 651 30.54 -17.17 -22.46
C ARG A 651 29.21 -17.70 -22.96
N ALA A 652 28.15 -17.11 -22.48
CA ALA A 652 26.79 -17.41 -22.91
C ALA A 652 26.28 -16.34 -23.87
N HIS A 653 25.81 -16.75 -25.03
CA HIS A 653 25.23 -15.85 -26.02
C HIS A 653 23.92 -16.42 -26.58
N GLY A 654 22.97 -15.52 -26.87
CA GLY A 654 21.71 -15.86 -27.51
C GLY A 654 20.61 -16.26 -26.54
N TRP A 655 19.69 -17.08 -27.01
CA TRP A 655 18.47 -17.43 -26.30
C TRP A 655 18.58 -18.72 -25.52
N TYR A 656 18.07 -18.71 -24.27
CA TYR A 656 18.02 -19.86 -23.38
C TYR A 656 16.56 -20.07 -22.92
N PRO A 657 15.75 -20.77 -23.73
CA PRO A 657 14.34 -21.02 -23.40
C PRO A 657 14.19 -22.11 -22.34
N SER A 658 13.12 -22.01 -21.55
CA SER A 658 12.68 -23.03 -20.61
C SER A 658 11.16 -23.10 -20.53
N VAL A 659 10.65 -24.22 -20.04
CA VAL A 659 9.24 -24.43 -19.75
C VAL A 659 9.09 -24.90 -18.31
N GLY A 660 7.98 -24.54 -17.69
CA GLY A 660 7.75 -24.94 -16.32
C GLY A 660 6.30 -24.82 -15.90
N VAL A 661 6.03 -25.32 -14.70
CA VAL A 661 4.73 -25.21 -14.03
C VAL A 661 4.96 -24.75 -12.62
N GLY A 662 4.25 -23.68 -12.23
CA GLY A 662 4.11 -23.22 -10.86
C GLY A 662 2.81 -23.72 -10.24
N ALA A 663 2.81 -23.93 -8.92
CA ALA A 663 1.61 -24.19 -8.14
C ALA A 663 1.61 -23.26 -6.93
N TYR A 664 0.54 -22.50 -6.76
CA TYR A 664 0.35 -21.64 -5.59
C TYR A 664 -0.64 -22.31 -4.65
N LEU A 665 -0.28 -22.40 -3.39
CA LEU A 665 -1.05 -23.01 -2.31
C LEU A 665 -1.24 -22.04 -1.15
N LEU A 666 -2.13 -22.37 -0.22
CA LEU A 666 -2.34 -21.63 1.02
C LEU A 666 -2.59 -20.13 0.77
N PHE A 667 -3.70 -19.79 0.10
CA PHE A 667 -4.06 -18.42 -0.28
C PHE A 667 -3.07 -17.79 -1.28
N ASP A 668 -2.46 -18.59 -2.13
CA ASP A 668 -1.38 -18.19 -3.04
C ASP A 668 -0.11 -17.67 -2.32
N LEU A 669 0.08 -18.03 -1.04
CA LEU A 669 1.25 -17.59 -0.24
C LEU A 669 2.50 -18.41 -0.52
N VAL A 670 2.36 -19.70 -0.80
CA VAL A 670 3.49 -20.61 -1.07
C VAL A 670 3.45 -21.00 -2.54
N ARG A 671 4.57 -20.85 -3.21
CA ARG A 671 4.76 -21.21 -4.61
C ARG A 671 5.76 -22.35 -4.75
N PHE A 672 5.38 -23.38 -5.48
CA PHE A 672 6.22 -24.48 -5.93
C PHE A 672 6.42 -24.34 -7.43
N ASP A 673 7.65 -24.42 -7.90
CA ASP A 673 7.98 -24.37 -9.31
C ASP A 673 8.81 -25.58 -9.73
N VAL A 674 8.47 -26.14 -10.88
CA VAL A 674 9.27 -27.12 -11.59
C VAL A 674 9.52 -26.61 -12.99
N ALA A 675 10.77 -26.54 -13.41
CA ALA A 675 11.13 -26.05 -14.73
C ALA A 675 12.19 -26.93 -15.40
N ARG A 676 12.19 -26.89 -16.73
CA ARG A 676 13.18 -27.57 -17.56
C ARG A 676 13.80 -26.59 -18.55
N GLY A 677 15.12 -26.42 -18.46
CA GLY A 677 15.89 -25.71 -19.48
C GLY A 677 15.91 -26.52 -20.79
N LEU A 678 15.47 -25.89 -21.88
CA LEU A 678 15.33 -26.61 -23.14
C LEU A 678 16.65 -26.77 -23.89
N ARG A 679 17.65 -25.95 -23.55
CA ARG A 679 18.99 -26.04 -24.20
C ARG A 679 19.87 -27.10 -23.56
N ASP A 680 19.77 -27.28 -22.23
CA ASP A 680 20.62 -28.19 -21.45
C ASP A 680 19.88 -29.45 -21.01
N GLY A 681 18.54 -29.44 -21.09
CA GLY A 681 17.70 -30.54 -20.62
C GLY A 681 17.63 -30.67 -19.09
N ARG A 682 18.22 -29.73 -18.34
CA ARG A 682 18.23 -29.76 -16.86
C ARG A 682 16.87 -29.41 -16.28
N TRP A 683 16.56 -30.09 -15.17
CA TRP A 683 15.40 -29.77 -14.34
C TRP A 683 15.82 -28.91 -13.17
N SER A 684 14.99 -27.95 -12.82
CA SER A 684 15.10 -27.19 -11.59
C SER A 684 13.81 -27.28 -10.78
N PHE A 685 13.96 -27.26 -9.48
CA PHE A 685 12.87 -27.24 -8.52
C PHE A 685 13.09 -26.10 -7.54
N SER A 686 12.03 -25.36 -7.22
CA SER A 686 12.06 -24.32 -6.19
C SER A 686 10.77 -24.25 -5.42
N VAL A 687 10.91 -23.90 -4.14
CA VAL A 687 9.79 -23.59 -3.24
C VAL A 687 10.09 -22.26 -2.61
N ASP A 688 9.15 -21.33 -2.65
CA ASP A 688 9.30 -20.04 -1.99
C ASP A 688 7.96 -19.46 -1.60
N LEU A 689 7.98 -18.41 -0.79
CA LEU A 689 6.82 -17.58 -0.55
C LEU A 689 6.59 -16.66 -1.77
N THR A 690 5.38 -16.15 -1.92
CA THR A 690 5.10 -15.24 -3.04
C THR A 690 5.97 -14.00 -2.95
N ARG A 691 6.42 -13.49 -4.09
CA ARG A 691 7.35 -12.34 -4.18
C ARG A 691 6.85 -11.06 -3.50
N GLU A 692 5.57 -10.95 -3.36
CA GLU A 692 4.92 -9.80 -2.69
C GLU A 692 5.29 -9.71 -1.21
N LEU A 693 5.66 -10.83 -0.60
CA LEU A 693 6.10 -10.91 0.79
C LEU A 693 7.62 -10.75 0.97
N TRP A 694 8.42 -10.83 -0.10
CA TRP A 694 9.88 -10.79 0.01
C TRP A 694 10.42 -9.47 0.56
N GLY A 695 9.68 -8.38 0.38
CA GLY A 695 10.05 -7.09 0.97
C GLY A 695 10.02 -7.06 2.50
N ILE A 696 9.31 -8.01 3.12
CA ILE A 696 9.14 -8.14 4.58
C ILE A 696 10.08 -9.21 5.14
N LEU A 697 10.35 -10.23 4.35
CA LEU A 697 11.17 -11.39 4.73
C LEU A 697 12.65 -11.14 4.52
#